data_524dfc03c8b8023f055d1b69926f660c
#
_entry.id   524dfc03c8b8023f055d1b69926f660c
#
_cell.length_a   1.000
_cell.length_b   1.000
_cell.length_c   1.000
_cell.angle_alpha   90.00
_cell.angle_beta   90.00
_cell.angle_gamma   90.00
#
_symmetry.space_group_name_H-M   'P 1'
#
loop_
_entity.id
_entity.type
_entity.pdbx_description
1 polymer ?
#
loop_
_entity_poly.entity_id
_entity_poly.type
_entity_poly.pdbx_seq_one_letter_code
_entity_poly.pdbx_strand_id
1 'polypeptide(L)'
;VPSFSTTLEQAIHAALALANARRHEFATLEHLLLALIDEPDAAQVMKACSVDTAELRDTLNEFVDEDLNNLITDVDGSEAVPTAAFQRVIQRAAIHVQSSGRTEVTGANVLVAIFAERESNAAYFLQEQDMTRYDAVNYIAHGVAKDPAYGESRPLSGAPEHEEEAQGVTEGDKKESALAKYCVDLNAKSRDGDVDPLIGRADEVERCIQVLCRRRKNNPLLVGDPGVGKTAIAEGLARKIVAGETPEVLANTTIYSLDMGALLAGTRYRGDFEERLKAVVTELEEHKDAVLFIDEIHTVIGAGATSGGAMDASNLLKPALQGGKLRTMGSTTYKEFRQHFEKDRALARRFQKIDVNEPSVDDAVKILRGLKPYFEDHHSVKYTSDAIKTSVELAHRYINDRKLPDSAIDVIDEAGAAQHLVAASKRRKTIGTKEVEAVVAKIARIPPKNVSKDDVIVLKDLETSLKRVVFGQDKAIEALSSAIKLARAGLREPEKPIGNYLFAGPTGVGKTEVAKQLADTLGVELLRFDMSEYMEKHAVSRLIGAPPGYVGFDQGGMLTDGVDQHPHCVLLLDEMEKAHPDVYNILLQVMDHGKLTDHNGRTVDFRNVVLIMTSNAGAAEQAKEAIGFGRDRRTGEDTAAIERTFTPEFRNRLDAVISFGALPKEVIMRVVEKFVLQLEAQLMDRNVTIELSKKAAEWLADKGYDDKMGARPLGRVIQEYIKKPLAEELLFGKLAKGGVVKVGVKKGELDLTVLGLEKARISGDKPPLLTAE
;
A
#
# COMPACT_ATOMS: atom_id res chain seq x y z
N VAL A 1 -10.17 3.80 19.49
CA VAL A 1 -10.21 5.27 19.39
C VAL A 1 -9.85 5.78 20.76
N PRO A 2 -8.84 6.65 20.93
CA PRO A 2 -8.52 7.21 22.23
C PRO A 2 -9.73 7.98 22.78
N SER A 3 -9.95 7.89 24.10
CA SER A 3 -10.99 8.66 24.80
C SER A 3 -10.52 10.10 25.06
N PHE A 4 -11.43 11.02 25.18
CA PHE A 4 -11.09 12.36 25.65
C PHE A 4 -11.03 12.37 27.18
N SER A 5 -10.13 13.20 27.75
CA SER A 5 -10.15 13.45 29.19
C SER A 5 -11.41 14.21 29.59
N THR A 6 -11.87 13.95 30.81
CA THR A 6 -13.07 14.66 31.35
C THR A 6 -12.89 16.18 31.39
N THR A 7 -11.67 16.64 31.61
CA THR A 7 -11.32 18.07 31.59
C THR A 7 -11.38 18.66 30.19
N LEU A 8 -10.92 17.92 29.16
CA LEU A 8 -11.00 18.32 27.77
C LEU A 8 -12.46 18.33 27.26
N GLU A 9 -13.28 17.34 27.62
CA GLU A 9 -14.70 17.34 27.27
C GLU A 9 -15.40 18.59 27.85
N GLN A 10 -15.12 18.93 29.09
CA GLN A 10 -15.65 20.15 29.71
C GLN A 10 -15.17 21.42 28.98
N ALA A 11 -13.89 21.47 28.57
CA ALA A 11 -13.36 22.61 27.80
C ALA A 11 -14.03 22.75 26.44
N ILE A 12 -14.27 21.64 25.73
CA ILE A 12 -15.01 21.67 24.44
C ILE A 12 -16.44 22.18 24.64
N HIS A 13 -17.14 21.71 25.67
CA HIS A 13 -18.48 22.21 26.01
C HIS A 13 -18.45 23.67 26.41
N ALA A 14 -17.44 24.11 27.14
CA ALA A 14 -17.28 25.52 27.52
C ALA A 14 -17.05 26.42 26.29
N ALA A 15 -16.25 25.96 25.30
CA ALA A 15 -16.03 26.69 24.05
C ALA A 15 -17.33 26.87 23.26
N LEU A 16 -18.17 25.84 23.18
CA LEU A 16 -19.47 25.91 22.54
C LEU A 16 -20.44 26.85 23.33
N ALA A 17 -20.42 26.76 24.66
CA ALA A 17 -21.22 27.64 25.51
C ALA A 17 -20.79 29.11 25.38
N LEU A 18 -19.48 29.40 25.25
CA LEU A 18 -18.96 30.74 25.01
C LEU A 18 -19.44 31.32 23.68
N ALA A 19 -19.48 30.53 22.62
CA ALA A 19 -20.01 30.92 21.31
C ALA A 19 -21.53 31.17 21.38
N ASN A 20 -22.28 30.29 22.05
CA ASN A 20 -23.73 30.44 22.26
C ASN A 20 -24.07 31.67 23.09
N ALA A 21 -23.31 31.97 24.15
CA ALA A 21 -23.52 33.13 24.98
C ALA A 21 -23.38 34.46 24.21
N ARG A 22 -22.54 34.46 23.17
CA ARG A 22 -22.31 35.60 22.27
C ARG A 22 -23.20 35.56 21.02
N ARG A 23 -24.09 34.57 20.90
CA ARG A 23 -24.98 34.34 19.75
C ARG A 23 -24.23 34.14 18.44
N HIS A 24 -23.03 33.52 18.48
CA HIS A 24 -22.28 33.19 17.28
C HIS A 24 -22.85 31.90 16.67
N GLU A 25 -23.02 31.89 15.34
CA GLU A 25 -23.45 30.71 14.59
C GLU A 25 -22.39 29.60 14.62
N PHE A 26 -21.10 29.98 14.70
CA PHE A 26 -19.97 29.04 14.69
C PHE A 26 -19.07 29.23 15.91
N ALA A 27 -18.64 28.07 16.49
CA ALA A 27 -17.58 28.06 17.47
C ALA A 27 -16.22 27.91 16.75
N THR A 28 -15.37 28.91 16.88
CA THR A 28 -14.05 28.99 16.22
C THR A 28 -12.93 28.49 17.12
N LEU A 29 -11.67 28.46 16.62
CA LEU A 29 -10.49 28.08 17.40
C LEU A 29 -10.19 29.07 18.54
N GLU A 30 -10.58 30.31 18.42
CA GLU A 30 -10.44 31.35 19.44
C GLU A 30 -11.32 31.04 20.64
N HIS A 31 -12.56 30.58 20.42
CA HIS A 31 -13.44 30.09 21.50
C HIS A 31 -12.85 28.86 22.18
N LEU A 32 -12.23 27.94 21.40
CA LEU A 32 -11.58 26.76 21.93
C LEU A 32 -10.36 27.13 22.77
N LEU A 33 -9.52 28.06 22.30
CA LEU A 33 -8.33 28.51 23.01
C LEU A 33 -8.73 29.21 24.33
N LEU A 34 -9.79 30.04 24.31
CA LEU A 34 -10.33 30.66 25.51
C LEU A 34 -10.73 29.63 26.58
N ALA A 35 -11.37 28.54 26.17
CA ALA A 35 -11.75 27.48 27.09
C ALA A 35 -10.52 26.64 27.56
N LEU A 36 -9.49 26.49 26.72
CA LEU A 36 -8.25 25.79 27.07
C LEU A 36 -7.38 26.56 28.10
N ILE A 37 -7.56 27.88 28.23
CA ILE A 37 -6.86 28.64 29.27
C ILE A 37 -7.26 28.16 30.69
N ASP A 38 -8.49 27.66 30.85
CA ASP A 38 -8.99 27.14 32.13
C ASP A 38 -8.84 25.63 32.27
N GLU A 39 -8.44 24.93 31.21
CA GLU A 39 -8.21 23.48 31.24
C GLU A 39 -6.87 23.19 31.92
N PRO A 40 -6.82 22.32 32.93
CA PRO A 40 -5.62 22.13 33.77
C PRO A 40 -4.34 21.78 33.02
N ASP A 41 -4.41 20.84 32.07
CA ASP A 41 -3.24 20.38 31.32
C ASP A 41 -2.73 21.42 30.33
N ALA A 42 -3.63 22.07 29.59
CA ALA A 42 -3.29 23.16 28.68
C ALA A 42 -2.77 24.39 29.41
N ALA A 43 -3.41 24.77 30.51
CA ALA A 43 -2.98 25.89 31.36
C ALA A 43 -1.58 25.65 31.93
N GLN A 44 -1.25 24.42 32.32
CA GLN A 44 0.07 24.07 32.82
C GLN A 44 1.13 24.22 31.72
N VAL A 45 0.83 23.76 30.49
CA VAL A 45 1.73 23.92 29.35
C VAL A 45 1.95 25.39 28.99
N MET A 46 0.87 26.20 28.96
CA MET A 46 0.97 27.65 28.70
C MET A 46 1.87 28.35 29.72
N LYS A 47 1.67 28.08 31.02
CA LYS A 47 2.49 28.64 32.11
C LYS A 47 3.95 28.20 31.99
N ALA A 48 4.22 26.92 31.69
CA ALA A 48 5.58 26.41 31.51
C ALA A 48 6.29 27.02 30.30
N CYS A 49 5.52 27.49 29.31
CA CYS A 49 6.01 28.22 28.15
C CYS A 49 6.06 29.76 28.34
N SER A 50 5.86 30.24 29.58
CA SER A 50 5.90 31.68 29.96
C SER A 50 4.82 32.53 29.32
N VAL A 51 3.65 31.94 28.99
CA VAL A 51 2.48 32.65 28.48
C VAL A 51 1.77 33.37 29.61
N ASP A 52 1.52 34.68 29.46
CA ASP A 52 0.62 35.40 30.35
C ASP A 52 -0.82 35.05 30.00
N THR A 53 -1.39 34.11 30.76
CA THR A 53 -2.76 33.63 30.54
C THR A 53 -3.82 34.68 30.78
N ALA A 54 -3.53 35.76 31.56
CA ALA A 54 -4.46 36.83 31.79
C ALA A 54 -4.51 37.79 30.59
N GLU A 55 -3.34 38.21 30.09
CA GLU A 55 -3.24 39.03 28.88
C GLU A 55 -3.79 38.29 27.65
N LEU A 56 -3.46 37.00 27.48
CA LEU A 56 -4.01 36.18 26.40
C LEU A 56 -5.55 36.11 26.45
N ARG A 57 -6.09 35.97 27.64
CA ARG A 57 -7.57 35.95 27.83
C ARG A 57 -8.22 37.28 27.43
N ASP A 58 -7.63 38.39 27.84
CA ASP A 58 -8.15 39.71 27.51
C ASP A 58 -8.12 39.97 26.01
N THR A 59 -7.00 39.67 25.36
CA THR A 59 -6.83 39.77 23.90
C THR A 59 -7.82 38.89 23.14
N LEU A 60 -8.00 37.63 23.58
CA LEU A 60 -8.96 36.71 22.94
C LEU A 60 -10.42 37.17 23.12
N ASN A 61 -10.79 37.73 24.30
CA ASN A 61 -12.12 38.24 24.50
C ASN A 61 -12.39 39.48 23.64
N GLU A 62 -11.43 40.42 23.56
CA GLU A 62 -11.53 41.59 22.68
C GLU A 62 -11.71 41.14 21.22
N PHE A 63 -10.90 40.22 20.74
CA PHE A 63 -11.00 39.66 19.38
C PHE A 63 -12.37 38.99 19.13
N VAL A 64 -12.82 38.15 20.06
CA VAL A 64 -14.11 37.43 19.92
C VAL A 64 -15.28 38.41 19.96
N ASP A 65 -15.21 39.47 20.77
CA ASP A 65 -16.27 40.43 20.94
C ASP A 65 -16.30 41.54 19.85
N GLU A 66 -15.14 41.88 19.23
CA GLU A 66 -15.04 42.94 18.23
C GLU A 66 -14.90 42.45 16.79
N ASP A 67 -14.00 41.46 16.55
CA ASP A 67 -13.67 41.00 15.19
C ASP A 67 -14.58 39.88 14.68
N LEU A 68 -15.22 39.12 15.56
CA LEU A 68 -16.14 38.04 15.19
C LEU A 68 -17.63 38.46 15.12
N ASN A 69 -17.92 39.75 15.08
CA ASN A 69 -19.27 40.27 14.95
C ASN A 69 -20.06 39.79 13.71
N ASN A 70 -19.33 39.35 12.67
CA ASN A 70 -19.91 38.78 11.46
C ASN A 70 -20.49 37.37 11.66
N LEU A 71 -20.20 36.72 12.80
CA LEU A 71 -20.74 35.42 13.17
C LEU A 71 -22.00 35.47 14.01
N ILE A 72 -22.46 36.66 14.39
CA ILE A 72 -23.69 36.85 15.20
C ILE A 72 -24.91 36.47 14.36
N THR A 73 -25.75 35.60 14.90
CA THR A 73 -27.00 35.16 14.27
C THR A 73 -28.20 35.78 14.96
N ASP A 74 -29.19 36.25 14.16
CA ASP A 74 -30.45 36.75 14.65
C ASP A 74 -31.52 35.68 14.92
N VAL A 75 -31.18 34.40 14.74
CA VAL A 75 -32.10 33.28 14.92
C VAL A 75 -32.08 32.84 16.39
N ASP A 76 -33.14 33.14 17.10
CA ASP A 76 -33.31 32.73 18.49
C ASP A 76 -33.36 31.18 18.59
N GLY A 77 -32.41 30.60 19.38
CA GLY A 77 -32.37 29.17 19.67
C GLY A 77 -31.49 28.35 18.78
N SER A 78 -30.64 28.92 17.89
CA SER A 78 -29.62 28.16 17.18
C SER A 78 -28.43 27.87 18.10
N GLU A 79 -28.04 26.56 18.19
CA GLU A 79 -26.81 26.18 18.89
C GLU A 79 -25.60 26.39 17.97
N ALA A 80 -24.51 26.93 18.53
CA ALA A 80 -23.27 27.16 17.79
C ALA A 80 -22.65 25.83 17.29
N VAL A 81 -22.27 25.78 16.00
CA VAL A 81 -21.68 24.62 15.37
C VAL A 81 -20.16 24.81 15.31
N PRO A 82 -19.34 23.76 15.67
CA PRO A 82 -17.89 23.83 15.53
C PRO A 82 -17.48 24.06 14.08
N THR A 83 -16.56 25.00 13.83
CA THR A 83 -15.98 25.22 12.50
C THR A 83 -15.20 24.01 12.02
N ALA A 84 -14.96 23.91 10.71
CA ALA A 84 -14.12 22.85 10.14
C ALA A 84 -12.68 22.85 10.71
N ALA A 85 -12.13 24.04 11.04
CA ALA A 85 -10.82 24.15 11.68
C ALA A 85 -10.84 23.59 13.11
N PHE A 86 -11.89 23.88 13.88
CA PHE A 86 -12.11 23.34 15.22
C PHE A 86 -12.13 21.81 15.19
N GLN A 87 -12.93 21.23 14.29
CA GLN A 87 -13.01 19.76 14.14
C GLN A 87 -11.69 19.14 13.71
N ARG A 88 -10.95 19.76 12.78
CA ARG A 88 -9.62 19.26 12.35
C ARG A 88 -8.60 19.25 13.48
N VAL A 89 -8.59 20.28 14.33
CA VAL A 89 -7.68 20.35 15.48
C VAL A 89 -7.96 19.22 16.46
N ILE A 90 -9.21 18.97 16.81
CA ILE A 90 -9.61 17.86 17.70
C ILE A 90 -9.24 16.49 17.07
N GLN A 91 -9.55 16.30 15.79
CA GLN A 91 -9.16 15.07 15.07
C GLN A 91 -7.64 14.86 15.05
N ARG A 92 -6.88 15.92 14.79
CA ARG A 92 -5.41 15.85 14.75
C ARG A 92 -4.82 15.50 16.10
N ALA A 93 -5.35 16.07 17.19
CA ALA A 93 -4.96 15.70 18.55
C ALA A 93 -5.23 14.21 18.83
N ALA A 94 -6.39 13.69 18.45
CA ALA A 94 -6.74 12.28 18.61
C ALA A 94 -5.82 11.34 17.81
N ILE A 95 -5.52 11.67 16.54
CA ILE A 95 -4.60 10.90 15.69
C ILE A 95 -3.19 10.91 16.28
N HIS A 96 -2.73 12.04 16.77
CA HIS A 96 -1.40 12.16 17.36
C HIS A 96 -1.26 11.31 18.63
N VAL A 97 -2.26 11.30 19.50
CA VAL A 97 -2.31 10.46 20.71
C VAL A 97 -2.36 8.98 20.35
N GLN A 98 -3.15 8.60 19.35
CA GLN A 98 -3.21 7.22 18.85
C GLN A 98 -1.87 6.74 18.30
N SER A 99 -1.17 7.60 17.53
CA SER A 99 0.15 7.27 16.96
C SER A 99 1.26 7.17 18.02
N SER A 100 1.11 7.84 19.15
CA SER A 100 2.05 7.78 20.29
C SER A 100 1.73 6.71 21.32
N GLY A 101 0.77 5.82 21.04
CA GLY A 101 0.41 4.69 21.90
C GLY A 101 -0.33 5.07 23.19
N ARG A 102 -0.76 6.32 23.33
CA ARG A 102 -1.54 6.80 24.49
C ARG A 102 -3.03 6.55 24.28
N THR A 103 -3.76 6.39 25.38
CA THR A 103 -5.18 6.02 25.35
C THR A 103 -6.12 7.20 25.54
N GLU A 104 -5.61 8.35 26.02
CA GLU A 104 -6.41 9.52 26.40
C GLU A 104 -5.89 10.80 25.76
N VAL A 105 -6.80 11.61 25.21
CA VAL A 105 -6.51 12.93 24.61
C VAL A 105 -6.75 14.00 25.66
N THR A 106 -5.74 14.81 25.98
CA THR A 106 -5.81 15.90 26.96
C THR A 106 -5.83 17.28 26.30
N GLY A 107 -6.16 18.34 27.05
CA GLY A 107 -6.11 19.73 26.58
C GLY A 107 -4.73 20.13 26.08
N ALA A 108 -3.66 19.61 26.65
CA ALA A 108 -2.29 19.83 26.18
C ALA A 108 -2.07 19.32 24.72
N ASN A 109 -2.67 18.17 24.35
CA ASN A 109 -2.57 17.63 22.99
C ASN A 109 -3.33 18.52 22.00
N VAL A 110 -4.49 19.06 22.40
CA VAL A 110 -5.28 19.97 21.59
C VAL A 110 -4.55 21.31 21.40
N LEU A 111 -3.93 21.84 22.44
CA LEU A 111 -3.12 23.05 22.37
C LEU A 111 -1.97 22.94 21.36
N VAL A 112 -1.25 21.81 21.33
CA VAL A 112 -0.22 21.54 20.32
C VAL A 112 -0.81 21.46 18.91
N ALA A 113 -2.02 20.91 18.77
CA ALA A 113 -2.67 20.77 17.48
C ALA A 113 -3.14 22.12 16.89
N ILE A 114 -3.43 23.13 17.72
CA ILE A 114 -3.78 24.50 17.26
C ILE A 114 -2.66 25.10 16.43
N PHE A 115 -1.40 24.92 16.79
CA PHE A 115 -0.26 25.43 16.02
C PHE A 115 -0.14 24.87 14.59
N ALA A 116 -0.86 23.81 14.27
CA ALA A 116 -0.88 23.28 12.90
C ALA A 116 -1.81 24.07 11.96
N GLU A 117 -2.75 24.85 12.50
CA GLU A 117 -3.62 25.76 11.75
C GLU A 117 -2.95 27.16 11.68
N ARG A 118 -1.91 27.28 10.85
CA ARG A 118 -1.01 28.45 10.79
C ARG A 118 -1.71 29.77 10.44
N GLU A 119 -2.87 29.71 9.82
CA GLU A 119 -3.66 30.88 9.40
C GLU A 119 -4.71 31.26 10.44
N SER A 120 -4.77 30.59 11.61
CA SER A 120 -5.75 30.91 12.66
C SER A 120 -5.22 32.02 13.59
N ASN A 121 -6.12 32.92 14.01
CA ASN A 121 -5.78 33.95 15.00
C ASN A 121 -5.42 33.31 16.36
N ALA A 122 -6.00 32.15 16.71
CA ALA A 122 -5.64 31.42 17.92
C ALA A 122 -4.16 31.02 17.95
N ALA A 123 -3.61 30.53 16.81
CA ALA A 123 -2.18 30.21 16.71
C ALA A 123 -1.32 31.47 16.72
N TYR A 124 -1.80 32.58 16.12
CA TYR A 124 -1.12 33.86 16.11
C TYR A 124 -0.97 34.43 17.53
N PHE A 125 -2.05 34.47 18.34
CA PHE A 125 -2.01 34.98 19.70
C PHE A 125 -1.08 34.19 20.62
N LEU A 126 -1.00 32.86 20.45
CA LEU A 126 -0.03 32.06 21.18
C LEU A 126 1.43 32.39 20.77
N GLN A 127 1.67 32.70 19.49
CA GLN A 127 2.99 33.11 18.99
C GLN A 127 3.36 34.53 19.43
N GLU A 128 2.39 35.43 19.54
CA GLU A 128 2.58 36.80 20.05
C GLU A 128 3.03 36.78 21.52
N GLN A 129 2.55 35.79 22.29
CA GLN A 129 3.03 35.49 23.64
C GLN A 129 4.35 34.70 23.65
N ASP A 130 5.08 34.69 22.54
CA ASP A 130 6.39 34.02 22.36
C ASP A 130 6.35 32.51 22.63
N MET A 131 5.16 31.88 22.55
CA MET A 131 4.99 30.42 22.64
C MET A 131 5.09 29.77 21.27
N THR A 132 5.97 28.78 21.14
CA THR A 132 6.09 27.98 19.91
C THR A 132 5.56 26.58 20.09
N ARG A 133 5.18 25.93 18.97
CA ARG A 133 4.82 24.51 19.00
C ARG A 133 5.92 23.65 19.61
N TYR A 134 7.18 23.99 19.37
CA TYR A 134 8.33 23.27 19.91
C TYR A 134 8.39 23.34 21.44
N ASP A 135 8.15 24.51 22.03
CA ASP A 135 8.16 24.71 23.48
C ASP A 135 7.08 23.87 24.14
N ALA A 136 5.87 23.86 23.57
CA ALA A 136 4.75 23.06 24.05
C ALA A 136 5.05 21.55 23.99
N VAL A 137 5.58 21.05 22.86
CA VAL A 137 5.93 19.63 22.70
C VAL A 137 7.06 19.24 23.63
N ASN A 138 8.06 20.09 23.81
CA ASN A 138 9.21 19.83 24.68
C ASN A 138 8.79 19.70 26.15
N TYR A 139 7.88 20.55 26.59
CA TYR A 139 7.35 20.45 27.94
C TYR A 139 6.49 19.18 28.13
N ILE A 140 5.62 18.84 27.17
CA ILE A 140 4.76 17.65 27.26
C ILE A 140 5.57 16.34 27.20
N ALA A 141 6.67 16.31 26.43
CA ALA A 141 7.48 15.10 26.23
C ALA A 141 8.58 14.93 27.27
N HIS A 142 9.16 16.03 27.75
CA HIS A 142 10.38 15.99 28.56
C HIS A 142 10.29 16.79 29.86
N GLY A 143 9.16 17.46 30.14
CA GLY A 143 8.98 18.29 31.33
C GLY A 143 9.86 19.55 31.38
N VAL A 144 10.51 19.92 30.28
CA VAL A 144 11.44 21.06 30.23
C VAL A 144 10.66 22.34 29.98
N ALA A 145 10.54 23.18 31.03
CA ALA A 145 9.90 24.50 30.95
C ALA A 145 10.83 25.51 30.26
N LYS A 146 10.24 26.50 29.58
CA LYS A 146 10.97 27.62 28.95
C LYS A 146 11.59 28.54 29.99
N ASP A 147 10.92 28.72 31.14
CA ASP A 147 11.44 29.46 32.29
C ASP A 147 12.01 28.50 33.34
N PRO A 148 13.33 28.59 33.70
CA PRO A 148 13.96 27.75 34.71
C PRO A 148 13.35 27.88 36.10
N ALA A 149 12.58 28.95 36.38
CA ALA A 149 11.94 29.18 37.68
C ALA A 149 10.70 28.28 37.92
N TYR A 150 10.18 27.62 36.90
CA TYR A 150 9.04 26.68 36.95
C TYR A 150 9.43 25.19 37.00
N GLY A 151 10.59 24.88 37.59
CA GLY A 151 11.15 23.55 37.70
C GLY A 151 10.60 22.71 38.84
N GLU A 152 9.31 22.40 38.90
CA GLU A 152 8.76 21.26 39.64
C GLU A 152 7.75 20.52 38.75
N SER A 153 8.22 19.41 38.18
CA SER A 153 7.44 18.54 37.30
C SER A 153 6.39 17.75 38.07
N ARG A 154 5.12 18.07 37.90
CA ARG A 154 4.05 17.09 38.05
C ARG A 154 3.79 16.43 36.68
N PRO A 155 3.75 15.08 36.61
CA PRO A 155 3.42 14.42 35.34
C PRO A 155 2.00 14.77 34.90
N LEU A 156 1.84 15.14 33.64
CA LEU A 156 0.54 15.31 32.98
C LEU A 156 -0.18 13.96 32.97
N SER A 157 -1.49 13.94 33.24
CA SER A 157 -2.32 12.73 33.20
C SER A 157 -2.08 11.93 31.91
N GLY A 158 -1.70 10.66 32.05
CA GLY A 158 -1.46 9.75 30.92
C GLY A 158 -0.01 9.52 30.49
N ALA A 159 1.00 9.97 31.23
CA ALA A 159 2.39 9.56 31.03
C ALA A 159 2.64 8.17 31.67
N PRO A 160 3.41 7.25 31.03
CA PRO A 160 3.78 5.99 31.65
C PRO A 160 4.68 6.26 32.83
N GLU A 161 4.34 5.70 34.01
CA GLU A 161 5.18 5.70 35.20
C GLU A 161 6.42 4.85 34.92
N HIS A 162 7.56 5.52 34.72
CA HIS A 162 8.85 4.90 34.96
C HIS A 162 9.20 5.13 36.43
N GLU A 163 9.16 4.06 37.23
CA GLU A 163 9.72 4.03 38.58
C GLU A 163 11.25 4.22 38.47
N GLU A 164 11.71 5.45 38.67
CA GLU A 164 13.10 5.68 39.07
C GLU A 164 13.18 5.65 40.59
N GLU A 165 13.71 4.55 41.11
CA GLU A 165 14.19 4.47 42.51
C GLU A 165 15.31 5.49 42.68
N ALA A 166 15.02 6.55 43.43
CA ALA A 166 16.02 7.49 43.91
C ALA A 166 16.88 6.81 44.97
N GLN A 167 18.06 6.34 44.60
CA GLN A 167 19.11 6.02 45.53
C GLN A 167 20.24 7.04 45.48
N GLY A 168 20.60 7.49 46.64
CA GLY A 168 21.41 8.61 47.02
C GLY A 168 22.76 8.75 46.30
N VAL A 169 23.12 10.00 46.18
CA VAL A 169 24.41 10.53 45.78
C VAL A 169 25.56 9.94 46.63
N THR A 170 26.47 9.24 45.95
CA THR A 170 27.86 9.13 46.40
C THR A 170 28.75 9.36 45.16
N GLU A 171 29.59 10.36 45.27
CA GLU A 171 30.63 10.73 44.34
C GLU A 171 31.54 9.56 44.00
N GLY A 172 31.71 9.33 42.70
CA GLY A 172 32.67 8.39 42.13
C GLY A 172 32.55 8.38 40.62
N ASP A 173 33.25 9.31 39.92
CA ASP A 173 33.39 9.39 38.48
C ASP A 173 33.69 8.02 37.82
N LYS A 174 32.66 7.33 37.31
CA LYS A 174 32.81 6.43 36.16
C LYS A 174 32.20 7.17 34.97
N LYS A 175 33.04 7.75 34.11
CA LYS A 175 32.64 8.15 32.77
C LYS A 175 31.90 6.95 32.14
N GLU A 176 30.62 7.04 31.99
CA GLU A 176 29.87 6.04 31.19
C GLU A 176 30.53 5.93 29.82
N SER A 177 30.94 4.72 29.45
CA SER A 177 31.59 4.39 28.18
C SER A 177 30.73 4.83 27.00
N ALA A 178 31.30 5.56 26.04
CA ALA A 178 30.59 5.94 24.82
C ALA A 178 30.13 4.71 24.04
N LEU A 179 30.87 3.59 24.14
CA LEU A 179 30.48 2.30 23.56
C LEU A 179 29.22 1.75 24.21
N ALA A 180 29.08 1.84 25.53
CA ALA A 180 27.87 1.37 26.23
C ALA A 180 26.62 2.21 25.86
N LYS A 181 26.81 3.52 25.55
CA LYS A 181 25.70 4.41 25.19
C LYS A 181 25.24 4.29 23.74
N TYR A 182 26.16 4.10 22.80
CA TYR A 182 25.92 4.27 21.37
C TYR A 182 26.18 3.01 20.55
N CYS A 183 26.62 1.92 21.19
CA CYS A 183 26.89 0.66 20.51
C CYS A 183 26.28 -0.51 21.28
N VAL A 184 25.88 -1.54 20.55
CA VAL A 184 25.42 -2.82 21.07
C VAL A 184 26.56 -3.84 20.96
N ASP A 185 26.98 -4.47 22.05
CA ASP A 185 27.94 -5.57 22.05
C ASP A 185 27.27 -6.85 21.54
N LEU A 186 27.56 -7.25 20.27
CA LEU A 186 26.99 -8.43 19.66
C LEU A 186 27.51 -9.74 20.29
N ASN A 187 28.71 -9.72 20.88
CA ASN A 187 29.24 -10.89 21.57
C ASN A 187 28.50 -11.12 22.91
N ALA A 188 28.20 -10.06 23.65
CA ALA A 188 27.36 -10.12 24.85
C ALA A 188 25.96 -10.64 24.52
N LYS A 189 25.30 -10.01 23.53
CA LYS A 189 24.00 -10.46 23.01
C LYS A 189 23.99 -11.93 22.60
N SER A 190 25.10 -12.41 22.00
CA SER A 190 25.24 -13.82 21.65
C SER A 190 25.39 -14.75 22.86
N ARG A 191 26.06 -14.31 23.95
CA ARG A 191 26.18 -15.10 25.18
C ARG A 191 24.83 -15.21 25.91
N ASP A 192 24.02 -14.17 25.84
CA ASP A 192 22.68 -14.11 26.45
C ASP A 192 21.65 -14.94 25.66
N GLY A 193 22.00 -15.41 24.45
CA GLY A 193 21.14 -16.23 23.62
C GLY A 193 20.22 -15.45 22.68
N ASP A 194 20.36 -14.14 22.62
CA ASP A 194 19.51 -13.22 21.84
C ASP A 194 19.93 -13.07 20.38
N VAL A 195 20.85 -13.93 19.90
CA VAL A 195 21.31 -13.95 18.51
C VAL A 195 20.86 -15.25 17.84
N ASP A 196 20.12 -15.09 16.76
CA ASP A 196 19.66 -16.21 15.94
C ASP A 196 20.82 -17.00 15.30
N PRO A 197 20.67 -18.32 15.09
CA PRO A 197 21.69 -19.12 14.41
C PRO A 197 21.83 -18.72 12.93
N LEU A 198 23.07 -18.47 12.52
CA LEU A 198 23.40 -18.22 11.13
C LEU A 198 23.45 -19.54 10.35
N ILE A 199 22.62 -19.66 9.33
CA ILE A 199 22.48 -20.85 8.51
C ILE A 199 22.73 -20.51 7.04
N GLY A 200 23.53 -21.32 6.34
CA GLY A 200 23.69 -21.21 4.89
C GLY A 200 24.54 -20.04 4.39
N ARG A 201 25.35 -19.41 5.27
CA ARG A 201 26.22 -18.26 4.94
C ARG A 201 27.69 -18.50 5.32
N ALA A 202 28.12 -19.75 5.25
CA ALA A 202 29.48 -20.14 5.68
C ALA A 202 30.57 -19.45 4.86
N ASP A 203 30.39 -19.36 3.55
CA ASP A 203 31.36 -18.77 2.63
C ASP A 203 31.53 -17.25 2.83
N GLU A 204 30.41 -16.53 3.05
CA GLU A 204 30.43 -15.09 3.31
C GLU A 204 31.10 -14.79 4.67
N VAL A 205 30.80 -15.59 5.71
CA VAL A 205 31.46 -15.45 7.02
C VAL A 205 32.93 -15.76 6.94
N GLU A 206 33.33 -16.86 6.29
CA GLU A 206 34.73 -17.19 6.08
C GLU A 206 35.47 -16.06 5.33
N ARG A 207 34.80 -15.49 4.32
CA ARG A 207 35.35 -14.34 3.60
C ARG A 207 35.49 -13.09 4.49
N CYS A 208 34.54 -12.83 5.39
CA CYS A 208 34.65 -11.75 6.39
C CYS A 208 35.85 -11.97 7.30
N ILE A 209 36.03 -13.19 7.83
CA ILE A 209 37.17 -13.58 8.65
C ILE A 209 38.48 -13.37 7.90
N GLN A 210 38.59 -13.84 6.67
CA GLN A 210 39.78 -13.66 5.82
C GLN A 210 40.11 -12.20 5.63
N VAL A 211 39.10 -11.32 5.39
CA VAL A 211 39.28 -9.89 5.21
C VAL A 211 39.74 -9.23 6.49
N LEU A 212 39.10 -9.52 7.64
CA LEU A 212 39.47 -8.97 8.96
C LEU A 212 40.89 -9.33 9.40
N CYS A 213 41.41 -10.49 8.96
CA CYS A 213 42.78 -10.94 9.25
C CYS A 213 43.84 -10.28 8.34
N ARG A 214 43.47 -9.47 7.34
CA ARG A 214 44.42 -8.81 6.42
C ARG A 214 45.18 -7.68 7.12
N ARG A 215 46.38 -7.42 6.66
CA ARG A 215 47.20 -6.27 7.10
C ARG A 215 46.66 -4.92 6.58
N ARG A 216 46.07 -4.94 5.38
CA ARG A 216 45.47 -3.75 4.73
C ARG A 216 44.18 -4.17 4.05
N LYS A 217 43.26 -3.21 3.85
CA LYS A 217 41.91 -3.48 3.36
C LYS A 217 41.20 -4.54 4.21
N ASN A 218 41.34 -4.39 5.51
CA ASN A 218 40.84 -5.30 6.52
C ASN A 218 39.40 -4.98 6.97
N ASN A 219 38.70 -4.13 6.21
CA ASN A 219 37.32 -3.76 6.49
C ASN A 219 36.39 -4.45 5.47
N PRO A 220 35.65 -5.48 5.83
CA PRO A 220 34.65 -6.08 4.97
C PRO A 220 33.44 -5.16 4.78
N LEU A 221 32.95 -5.08 3.55
CA LEU A 221 31.71 -4.38 3.20
C LEU A 221 30.75 -5.36 2.55
N LEU A 222 29.69 -5.70 3.27
CA LEU A 222 28.63 -6.58 2.80
C LEU A 222 27.71 -5.79 1.86
N VAL A 223 27.64 -6.19 0.61
CA VAL A 223 26.83 -5.53 -0.42
C VAL A 223 25.80 -6.52 -0.96
N GLY A 224 24.54 -6.17 -0.87
CA GLY A 224 23.43 -7.03 -1.32
C GLY A 224 22.09 -6.33 -1.21
N ASP A 225 21.07 -6.90 -1.82
CA ASP A 225 19.72 -6.36 -1.76
C ASP A 225 19.17 -6.31 -0.33
N PRO A 226 18.14 -5.49 -0.03
CA PRO A 226 17.46 -5.52 1.26
C PRO A 226 16.89 -6.91 1.55
N GLY A 227 16.94 -7.35 2.81
CA GLY A 227 16.34 -8.62 3.24
C GLY A 227 17.14 -9.91 2.93
N VAL A 228 18.35 -9.81 2.34
CA VAL A 228 19.18 -11.02 2.06
C VAL A 228 19.96 -11.54 3.27
N GLY A 229 19.86 -10.89 4.45
CA GLY A 229 20.50 -11.32 5.69
C GLY A 229 21.92 -10.78 5.92
N LYS A 230 22.22 -9.54 5.50
CA LYS A 230 23.53 -8.89 5.71
C LYS A 230 23.87 -8.72 7.19
N THR A 231 22.92 -8.24 8.00
CA THR A 231 23.08 -8.05 9.44
C THR A 231 23.31 -9.37 10.17
N ALA A 232 22.59 -10.42 9.77
CA ALA A 232 22.75 -11.77 10.32
C ALA A 232 24.18 -12.33 10.13
N ILE A 233 24.91 -11.92 9.10
CA ILE A 233 26.32 -12.31 8.90
C ILE A 233 27.21 -11.73 10.00
N ALA A 234 26.99 -10.48 10.40
CA ALA A 234 27.76 -9.86 11.49
C ALA A 234 27.43 -10.52 12.85
N GLU A 235 26.15 -10.77 13.12
CA GLU A 235 25.66 -11.46 14.31
C GLU A 235 26.20 -12.92 14.38
N GLY A 236 26.15 -13.64 13.23
CA GLY A 236 26.69 -14.99 13.12
C GLY A 236 28.20 -15.05 13.29
N LEU A 237 28.93 -14.02 12.85
CA LEU A 237 30.37 -13.91 13.11
C LEU A 237 30.64 -13.70 14.62
N ALA A 238 29.89 -12.84 15.30
CA ALA A 238 29.98 -12.66 16.76
C ALA A 238 29.72 -13.98 17.51
N ARG A 239 28.72 -14.74 17.09
CA ARG A 239 28.41 -16.06 17.65
C ARG A 239 29.55 -17.07 17.45
N LYS A 240 30.18 -17.10 16.29
CA LYS A 240 31.35 -17.95 16.02
C LYS A 240 32.56 -17.57 16.88
N ILE A 241 32.77 -16.27 17.14
CA ILE A 241 33.82 -15.80 18.04
C ILE A 241 33.54 -16.29 19.46
N VAL A 242 32.32 -16.13 19.95
CA VAL A 242 31.91 -16.60 21.28
C VAL A 242 32.03 -18.14 21.42
N ALA A 243 31.71 -18.89 20.35
CA ALA A 243 31.83 -20.35 20.33
C ALA A 243 33.29 -20.85 20.18
N GLY A 244 34.27 -19.96 19.93
CA GLY A 244 35.65 -20.31 19.70
C GLY A 244 35.93 -20.97 18.33
N GLU A 245 35.04 -20.76 17.37
CA GLU A 245 35.13 -21.33 16.01
C GLU A 245 35.88 -20.41 15.03
N THR A 246 36.69 -19.49 15.54
CA THR A 246 37.43 -18.51 14.74
C THR A 246 38.95 -18.69 14.92
N PRO A 247 39.79 -18.22 13.96
CA PRO A 247 41.22 -18.22 14.13
C PRO A 247 41.71 -17.45 15.35
N GLU A 248 42.86 -17.82 15.92
CA GLU A 248 43.43 -17.17 17.12
C GLU A 248 43.51 -15.65 17.05
N VAL A 249 43.69 -15.07 15.85
CA VAL A 249 43.76 -13.64 15.60
C VAL A 249 42.43 -12.91 15.95
N LEU A 250 41.32 -13.64 15.91
CA LEU A 250 39.97 -13.09 16.18
C LEU A 250 39.35 -13.67 17.45
N ALA A 251 40.04 -14.56 18.19
CA ALA A 251 39.48 -15.27 19.34
C ALA A 251 39.00 -14.31 20.45
N ASN A 252 39.67 -13.17 20.65
CA ASN A 252 39.31 -12.17 21.66
C ASN A 252 38.59 -10.95 21.07
N THR A 253 38.18 -11.02 19.80
CA THR A 253 37.55 -9.87 19.10
C THR A 253 36.12 -9.69 19.58
N THR A 254 35.76 -8.43 19.92
CA THR A 254 34.38 -8.03 20.22
C THR A 254 33.82 -7.20 19.07
N ILE A 255 32.63 -7.53 18.62
CA ILE A 255 31.93 -6.81 17.55
C ILE A 255 30.91 -5.87 18.20
N TYR A 256 31.09 -4.59 17.99
CA TYR A 256 30.19 -3.52 18.43
C TYR A 256 29.33 -3.04 17.25
N SER A 257 28.03 -3.20 17.35
CA SER A 257 27.10 -2.66 16.36
C SER A 257 26.74 -1.24 16.71
N LEU A 258 26.98 -0.29 15.80
CA LEU A 258 26.67 1.11 15.97
C LEU A 258 25.16 1.36 15.95
N ASP A 259 24.62 1.94 17.01
CA ASP A 259 23.21 2.34 17.06
C ASP A 259 23.05 3.77 16.55
N MET A 260 22.60 3.90 15.30
CA MET A 260 22.37 5.20 14.68
C MET A 260 21.22 5.96 15.36
N GLY A 261 20.23 5.26 15.88
CA GLY A 261 19.11 5.85 16.63
C GLY A 261 19.59 6.52 17.91
N ALA A 262 20.42 5.83 18.71
CA ALA A 262 20.99 6.35 19.93
C ALA A 262 21.97 7.54 19.66
N LEU A 263 22.74 7.47 18.56
CA LEU A 263 23.61 8.57 18.17
C LEU A 263 22.85 9.85 17.78
N LEU A 264 21.71 9.71 17.13
CA LEU A 264 20.89 10.81 16.66
C LEU A 264 19.89 11.33 17.70
N ALA A 265 19.53 10.51 18.67
CA ALA A 265 18.57 10.88 19.70
C ALA A 265 19.03 12.13 20.49
N GLY A 266 18.19 13.18 20.49
CA GLY A 266 18.46 14.43 21.22
C GLY A 266 19.57 15.31 20.64
N THR A 267 20.14 15.00 19.46
CA THR A 267 21.08 15.91 18.79
C THR A 267 20.33 17.08 18.13
N ARG A 268 20.66 18.31 18.55
CA ARG A 268 20.07 19.54 17.99
C ARG A 268 20.96 20.14 16.90
N TYR A 269 22.26 19.91 16.99
CA TYR A 269 23.25 20.47 16.08
C TYR A 269 24.15 19.38 15.51
N ARG A 270 24.69 19.64 14.34
CA ARG A 270 25.63 18.75 13.64
C ARG A 270 26.84 18.39 14.53
N GLY A 271 27.30 19.33 15.36
CA GLY A 271 28.44 19.14 16.26
C GLY A 271 28.20 18.03 17.30
N ASP A 272 26.99 17.89 17.82
CA ASP A 272 26.68 16.90 18.86
C ASP A 272 26.84 15.47 18.32
N PHE A 273 26.38 15.21 17.10
CA PHE A 273 26.55 13.92 16.44
C PHE A 273 28.03 13.62 16.15
N GLU A 274 28.76 14.62 15.63
CA GLU A 274 30.19 14.49 15.32
C GLU A 274 31.00 14.21 16.60
N GLU A 275 30.67 14.86 17.72
CA GLU A 275 31.31 14.65 19.02
C GLU A 275 31.04 13.24 19.57
N ARG A 276 29.78 12.76 19.51
CA ARG A 276 29.41 11.40 19.95
C ARG A 276 30.10 10.34 19.10
N LEU A 277 30.06 10.45 17.79
CA LEU A 277 30.74 9.51 16.89
C LEU A 277 32.25 9.52 17.10
N LYS A 278 32.86 10.70 17.33
CA LYS A 278 34.26 10.83 17.67
C LYS A 278 34.63 10.17 18.98
N ALA A 279 33.77 10.28 20.01
CA ALA A 279 33.95 9.60 21.29
C ALA A 279 33.95 8.07 21.11
N VAL A 280 32.98 7.52 20.35
CA VAL A 280 32.92 6.10 20.01
C VAL A 280 34.18 5.63 19.28
N VAL A 281 34.62 6.37 18.26
CA VAL A 281 35.81 6.01 17.48
C VAL A 281 37.07 6.06 18.36
N THR A 282 37.21 7.07 19.21
CA THR A 282 38.38 7.21 20.11
C THR A 282 38.44 6.03 21.09
N GLU A 283 37.32 5.66 21.71
CA GLU A 283 37.26 4.53 22.62
C GLU A 283 37.56 3.19 21.93
N LEU A 284 37.05 3.01 20.67
CA LEU A 284 37.36 1.82 19.86
C LEU A 284 38.85 1.74 19.45
N GLU A 285 39.53 2.87 19.23
CA GLU A 285 40.97 2.89 18.93
C GLU A 285 41.83 2.44 20.12
N GLU A 286 41.34 2.58 21.35
CA GLU A 286 41.97 2.07 22.56
C GLU A 286 41.82 0.55 22.72
N HIS A 287 40.74 -0.02 22.18
CA HIS A 287 40.42 -1.45 22.18
C HIS A 287 40.97 -2.17 20.93
N LYS A 288 42.17 -2.74 21.01
CA LYS A 288 42.88 -3.36 19.86
C LYS A 288 42.10 -4.52 19.19
N ASP A 289 41.22 -5.17 19.94
CA ASP A 289 40.46 -6.34 19.50
C ASP A 289 38.97 -6.01 19.25
N ALA A 290 38.65 -4.72 19.03
CA ALA A 290 37.31 -4.30 18.67
C ALA A 290 37.09 -4.23 17.15
N VAL A 291 35.89 -4.60 16.71
CA VAL A 291 35.38 -4.38 15.34
C VAL A 291 34.09 -3.60 15.42
N LEU A 292 34.03 -2.47 14.73
CA LEU A 292 32.82 -1.67 14.60
C LEU A 292 31.98 -2.19 13.44
N PHE A 293 30.78 -2.65 13.72
CA PHE A 293 29.79 -2.95 12.70
C PHE A 293 28.86 -1.77 12.48
N ILE A 294 28.71 -1.32 11.25
CA ILE A 294 27.79 -0.23 10.86
C ILE A 294 26.83 -0.79 9.84
N ASP A 295 25.59 -1.01 10.29
CA ASP A 295 24.51 -1.37 9.36
C ASP A 295 24.11 -0.15 8.55
N GLU A 296 23.73 -0.37 7.30
CA GLU A 296 23.43 0.71 6.35
C GLU A 296 24.48 1.84 6.36
N ILE A 297 25.76 1.49 6.29
CA ILE A 297 26.90 2.43 6.41
C ILE A 297 26.81 3.65 5.46
N HIS A 298 26.01 3.57 4.42
CA HIS A 298 25.73 4.69 3.51
C HIS A 298 24.99 5.84 4.21
N THR A 299 24.23 5.59 5.29
CA THR A 299 23.56 6.62 6.09
C THR A 299 24.57 7.54 6.79
N VAL A 300 25.72 6.99 7.15
CA VAL A 300 26.83 7.73 7.79
C VAL A 300 27.71 8.43 6.76
N ILE A 301 27.83 7.87 5.55
CA ILE A 301 28.81 8.31 4.54
C ILE A 301 28.20 9.26 3.49
N GLY A 302 26.91 9.14 3.18
CA GLY A 302 26.28 9.77 2.02
C GLY A 302 25.29 10.88 2.30
N ALA A 303 25.00 11.15 3.52
CA ALA A 303 23.95 12.06 3.95
C ALA A 303 24.24 13.58 3.68
N GLY A 304 25.29 13.92 2.94
CA GLY A 304 25.75 15.31 2.75
C GLY A 304 25.40 16.00 1.43
N ALA A 305 24.69 15.38 0.49
CA ALA A 305 24.61 15.88 -0.89
C ALA A 305 23.29 16.52 -1.32
N THR A 306 22.28 16.60 -0.48
CA THR A 306 21.00 17.26 -0.81
C THR A 306 20.69 18.41 0.13
N SER A 307 20.30 19.54 -0.44
CA SER A 307 19.97 20.84 0.13
C SER A 307 19.22 20.75 1.49
N GLY A 308 19.96 20.81 2.59
CA GLY A 308 19.35 20.87 3.91
C GLY A 308 20.13 20.21 5.05
N GLY A 309 21.48 20.26 5.04
CA GLY A 309 22.23 20.00 6.27
C GLY A 309 22.44 18.53 6.65
N ALA A 310 22.58 17.66 5.68
CA ALA A 310 22.86 16.25 5.93
C ALA A 310 24.32 16.03 6.39
N MET A 311 24.49 15.10 7.35
CA MET A 311 25.70 14.85 8.12
C MET A 311 26.74 14.07 7.31
N ASP A 312 27.89 14.68 6.98
CA ASP A 312 29.02 13.97 6.37
C ASP A 312 29.99 13.48 7.45
N ALA A 313 29.66 12.36 8.08
CA ALA A 313 30.52 11.69 9.05
C ALA A 313 31.71 10.95 8.40
N SER A 314 31.76 10.90 7.07
CA SER A 314 32.85 10.25 6.35
C SER A 314 34.20 10.88 6.70
N ASN A 315 34.24 12.18 6.97
CA ASN A 315 35.47 12.90 7.32
C ASN A 315 36.00 12.50 8.70
N LEU A 316 35.19 12.03 9.60
CA LEU A 316 35.59 11.52 10.92
C LEU A 316 36.10 10.07 10.86
N LEU A 317 35.45 9.22 10.06
CA LEU A 317 35.86 7.82 9.90
C LEU A 317 37.11 7.65 9.02
N LYS A 318 37.32 8.51 8.02
CA LYS A 318 38.46 8.42 7.11
C LYS A 318 39.83 8.37 7.82
N PRO A 319 40.16 9.23 8.80
CA PRO A 319 41.45 9.19 9.51
C PRO A 319 41.61 7.88 10.30
N ALA A 320 40.59 7.42 11.05
CA ALA A 320 40.61 6.19 11.85
C ALA A 320 40.84 4.96 10.96
N LEU A 321 40.13 4.88 9.84
CA LEU A 321 40.31 3.83 8.83
C LEU A 321 41.66 3.91 8.11
N GLN A 322 42.31 5.12 8.01
CA GLN A 322 43.61 5.30 7.42
C GLN A 322 44.74 4.79 8.31
N GLY A 323 44.62 5.01 9.61
CA GLY A 323 45.60 4.56 10.59
C GLY A 323 45.65 3.03 10.77
N GLY A 324 44.69 2.31 10.27
CA GLY A 324 44.56 0.86 10.47
C GLY A 324 44.32 0.44 11.91
N LYS A 325 44.01 1.41 12.78
CA LYS A 325 43.72 1.21 14.19
C LYS A 325 42.29 0.75 14.43
N LEU A 326 41.37 1.22 13.59
CA LEU A 326 39.96 0.81 13.64
C LEU A 326 39.67 -0.24 12.57
N ARG A 327 39.15 -1.39 12.98
CA ARG A 327 38.55 -2.40 12.09
C ARG A 327 37.08 -2.13 12.00
N THR A 328 36.56 -2.02 10.78
CA THR A 328 35.16 -1.71 10.55
C THR A 328 34.55 -2.71 9.59
N MET A 329 33.38 -3.23 9.91
CA MET A 329 32.54 -4.02 9.04
C MET A 329 31.30 -3.19 8.69
N GLY A 330 30.93 -3.10 7.42
CA GLY A 330 29.75 -2.35 7.01
C GLY A 330 28.80 -3.19 6.18
N SER A 331 27.53 -2.79 6.16
CA SER A 331 26.54 -3.31 5.24
C SER A 331 25.97 -2.18 4.37
N THR A 332 25.59 -2.48 3.12
CA THR A 332 24.92 -1.54 2.22
C THR A 332 24.20 -2.27 1.10
N THR A 333 23.38 -1.56 0.34
CA THR A 333 22.75 -2.13 -0.87
C THR A 333 23.60 -1.85 -2.12
N TYR A 334 23.30 -2.55 -3.24
CA TYR A 334 23.99 -2.31 -4.50
C TYR A 334 23.79 -0.89 -5.04
N LYS A 335 22.60 -0.29 -4.79
CA LYS A 335 22.25 1.05 -5.23
C LYS A 335 23.08 2.10 -4.50
N GLU A 336 23.09 2.05 -3.17
CA GLU A 336 23.82 2.98 -2.31
C GLU A 336 25.33 2.80 -2.44
N PHE A 337 25.81 1.55 -2.66
CA PHE A 337 27.23 1.30 -2.95
C PHE A 337 27.71 2.08 -4.17
N ARG A 338 26.96 2.03 -5.29
CA ARG A 338 27.29 2.80 -6.50
C ARG A 338 27.17 4.30 -6.29
N GLN A 339 26.18 4.76 -5.53
CA GLN A 339 25.94 6.18 -5.31
C GLN A 339 26.96 6.84 -4.40
N HIS A 340 27.40 6.17 -3.34
CA HIS A 340 28.22 6.73 -2.27
C HIS A 340 29.64 6.19 -2.24
N PHE A 341 29.85 4.87 -2.31
CA PHE A 341 31.18 4.27 -2.17
C PHE A 341 32.02 4.34 -3.44
N GLU A 342 31.48 4.06 -4.60
CA GLU A 342 32.23 4.09 -5.87
C GLU A 342 32.73 5.51 -6.21
N LYS A 343 31.97 6.53 -5.79
CA LYS A 343 32.35 7.93 -6.00
C LYS A 343 33.47 8.35 -5.05
N ASP A 344 33.51 7.85 -3.83
CA ASP A 344 34.57 8.13 -2.86
C ASP A 344 35.71 7.10 -2.96
N ARG A 345 36.67 7.39 -3.81
CA ARG A 345 37.86 6.53 -4.02
C ARG A 345 38.70 6.30 -2.75
N ALA A 346 38.60 7.18 -1.75
CA ALA A 346 39.34 7.04 -0.51
C ALA A 346 38.75 5.97 0.39
N LEU A 347 37.44 5.88 0.46
CA LEU A 347 36.70 4.82 1.17
C LEU A 347 36.76 3.49 0.41
N ALA A 348 36.52 3.48 -0.89
CA ALA A 348 36.52 2.28 -1.72
C ALA A 348 37.86 1.51 -1.64
N ARG A 349 38.99 2.22 -1.44
CA ARG A 349 40.31 1.58 -1.28
C ARG A 349 40.52 0.91 0.08
N ARG A 350 39.67 1.20 1.08
CA ARG A 350 39.83 0.69 2.44
C ARG A 350 38.89 -0.45 2.78
N PHE A 351 37.77 -0.51 2.08
CA PHE A 351 36.82 -1.59 2.21
C PHE A 351 37.07 -2.69 1.17
N GLN A 352 36.81 -3.93 1.56
CA GLN A 352 36.74 -5.05 0.65
C GLN A 352 35.29 -5.45 0.47
N LYS A 353 34.77 -5.25 -0.74
CA LYS A 353 33.41 -5.68 -1.11
C LYS A 353 33.28 -7.21 -0.99
N ILE A 354 32.18 -7.62 -0.36
CA ILE A 354 31.71 -9.01 -0.28
C ILE A 354 30.26 -8.98 -0.74
N ASP A 355 29.98 -9.66 -1.86
CA ASP A 355 28.63 -9.74 -2.40
C ASP A 355 27.80 -10.75 -1.60
N VAL A 356 26.61 -10.32 -1.16
CA VAL A 356 25.64 -11.14 -0.45
C VAL A 356 24.42 -11.31 -1.34
N ASN A 357 24.38 -12.44 -2.03
CA ASN A 357 23.29 -12.75 -2.96
C ASN A 357 22.08 -13.32 -2.24
N GLU A 358 20.91 -13.22 -2.89
CA GLU A 358 19.69 -13.89 -2.44
C GLU A 358 19.94 -15.41 -2.36
N PRO A 359 19.59 -16.10 -1.26
CA PRO A 359 19.75 -17.53 -1.14
C PRO A 359 18.82 -18.27 -2.11
N SER A 360 19.21 -19.48 -2.50
CA SER A 360 18.31 -20.36 -3.25
C SER A 360 17.09 -20.73 -2.40
N VAL A 361 16.00 -21.16 -3.05
CA VAL A 361 14.79 -21.63 -2.36
C VAL A 361 15.12 -22.74 -1.36
N ASP A 362 15.98 -23.70 -1.76
CA ASP A 362 16.38 -24.80 -0.89
C ASP A 362 17.21 -24.35 0.32
N ASP A 363 18.08 -23.37 0.14
CA ASP A 363 18.85 -22.79 1.25
C ASP A 363 17.99 -21.95 2.17
N ALA A 364 17.04 -21.18 1.62
CA ALA A 364 16.06 -20.46 2.41
C ALA A 364 15.18 -21.41 3.26
N VAL A 365 14.79 -22.58 2.72
CA VAL A 365 14.09 -23.61 3.51
C VAL A 365 14.95 -24.12 4.67
N LYS A 366 16.28 -24.30 4.45
CA LYS A 366 17.19 -24.70 5.55
C LYS A 366 17.29 -23.59 6.60
N ILE A 367 17.40 -22.33 6.18
CA ILE A 367 17.42 -21.16 7.07
C ILE A 367 16.17 -21.15 7.95
N LEU A 368 14.98 -21.20 7.34
CA LEU A 368 13.74 -21.18 8.08
C LEU A 368 13.55 -22.39 9.01
N ARG A 369 14.03 -23.57 8.61
CA ARG A 369 14.04 -24.75 9.51
C ARG A 369 14.89 -24.55 10.75
N GLY A 370 16.00 -23.84 10.63
CA GLY A 370 16.85 -23.54 11.77
C GLY A 370 16.28 -22.43 12.66
N LEU A 371 15.57 -21.48 12.09
CA LEU A 371 14.89 -20.40 12.83
C LEU A 371 13.55 -20.86 13.44
N LYS A 372 12.97 -21.93 12.90
CA LYS A 372 11.66 -22.45 13.34
C LYS A 372 11.48 -22.58 14.86
N PRO A 373 12.43 -23.14 15.65
CA PRO A 373 12.24 -23.26 17.11
C PRO A 373 12.01 -21.92 17.79
N TYR A 374 12.70 -20.88 17.38
CA TYR A 374 12.59 -19.54 17.95
C TYR A 374 11.21 -18.93 17.73
N PHE A 375 10.66 -19.06 16.52
CA PHE A 375 9.30 -18.62 16.19
C PHE A 375 8.23 -19.48 16.87
N GLU A 376 8.47 -20.80 17.03
CA GLU A 376 7.57 -21.69 17.76
C GLU A 376 7.47 -21.33 19.24
N ASP A 377 8.57 -21.00 19.85
CA ASP A 377 8.63 -20.57 21.27
C ASP A 377 7.98 -19.20 21.44
N HIS A 378 8.30 -18.23 20.58
CA HIS A 378 7.75 -16.88 20.62
C HIS A 378 6.22 -16.86 20.48
N HIS A 379 5.67 -17.57 19.48
CA HIS A 379 4.23 -17.59 19.23
C HIS A 379 3.47 -18.71 19.96
N SER A 380 4.16 -19.59 20.66
CA SER A 380 3.58 -20.77 21.34
C SER A 380 2.78 -21.66 20.37
N VAL A 381 3.29 -21.84 19.16
CA VAL A 381 2.70 -22.67 18.09
C VAL A 381 3.74 -23.66 17.54
N LYS A 382 3.31 -24.60 16.70
CA LYS A 382 4.20 -25.51 15.96
C LYS A 382 3.98 -25.37 14.45
N TYR A 383 5.07 -25.25 13.69
CA TYR A 383 5.00 -25.21 12.23
C TYR A 383 5.26 -26.61 11.67
N THR A 384 4.46 -27.05 10.70
CA THR A 384 4.73 -28.29 9.96
C THR A 384 5.91 -28.07 9.00
N SER A 385 6.61 -29.15 8.64
CA SER A 385 7.70 -29.07 7.66
C SER A 385 7.22 -28.58 6.29
N ASP A 386 5.97 -28.95 5.94
CA ASP A 386 5.36 -28.51 4.69
C ASP A 386 4.99 -27.04 4.75
N ALA A 387 4.55 -26.52 5.91
CA ALA A 387 4.30 -25.09 6.09
C ALA A 387 5.57 -24.25 5.85
N ILE A 388 6.70 -24.66 6.41
CA ILE A 388 7.99 -23.98 6.20
C ILE A 388 8.41 -24.02 4.72
N LYS A 389 8.27 -25.17 4.06
CA LYS A 389 8.59 -25.27 2.63
C LYS A 389 7.67 -24.40 1.79
N THR A 390 6.37 -24.46 2.05
CA THR A 390 5.35 -23.68 1.36
C THR A 390 5.55 -22.18 1.58
N SER A 391 5.94 -21.72 2.79
CA SER A 391 6.19 -20.30 3.05
C SER A 391 7.31 -19.75 2.15
N VAL A 392 8.40 -20.50 1.96
CA VAL A 392 9.51 -20.08 1.09
C VAL A 392 9.10 -20.08 -0.38
N GLU A 393 8.47 -21.18 -0.85
CA GLU A 393 8.05 -21.30 -2.25
C GLU A 393 7.04 -20.22 -2.64
N LEU A 394 6.06 -19.94 -1.77
CA LEU A 394 5.04 -18.95 -2.03
C LEU A 394 5.57 -17.51 -1.86
N ALA A 395 6.43 -17.26 -0.87
CA ALA A 395 7.08 -15.97 -0.73
C ALA A 395 7.94 -15.64 -1.95
N HIS A 396 8.76 -16.56 -2.41
CA HIS A 396 9.59 -16.40 -3.62
C HIS A 396 8.75 -16.16 -4.88
N ARG A 397 7.56 -16.76 -4.96
CA ARG A 397 6.69 -16.69 -6.13
C ARG A 397 5.81 -15.41 -6.16
N TYR A 398 5.36 -14.95 -5.00
CA TYR A 398 4.31 -13.94 -4.91
C TYR A 398 4.73 -12.65 -4.20
N ILE A 399 5.78 -12.67 -3.37
CA ILE A 399 6.29 -11.49 -2.66
C ILE A 399 7.56 -11.03 -3.35
N ASN A 400 7.42 -10.09 -4.30
CA ASN A 400 8.54 -9.64 -5.15
C ASN A 400 9.23 -8.36 -4.63
N ASP A 401 8.59 -7.64 -3.71
CA ASP A 401 9.09 -6.41 -3.11
C ASP A 401 10.21 -6.67 -2.09
N ARG A 402 10.29 -7.89 -1.56
CA ARG A 402 11.30 -8.34 -0.60
C ARG A 402 11.99 -9.61 -1.06
N LYS A 403 13.24 -9.77 -0.62
CA LYS A 403 14.07 -10.91 -0.99
C LYS A 403 14.03 -12.03 0.06
N LEU A 404 14.31 -13.26 -0.38
CA LEU A 404 14.57 -14.34 0.56
C LEU A 404 15.87 -14.08 1.35
N PRO A 405 15.96 -14.49 2.62
CA PRO A 405 14.96 -15.22 3.40
C PRO A 405 13.92 -14.34 4.09
N ASP A 406 14.09 -13.02 4.12
CA ASP A 406 13.30 -12.05 4.88
C ASP A 406 11.78 -12.16 4.57
N SER A 407 11.43 -12.19 3.28
CA SER A 407 10.04 -12.35 2.85
C SER A 407 9.37 -13.61 3.38
N ALA A 408 10.11 -14.71 3.50
CA ALA A 408 9.58 -15.98 4.01
C ALA A 408 9.56 -16.02 5.55
N ILE A 409 10.49 -15.33 6.20
CA ILE A 409 10.50 -15.10 7.65
C ILE A 409 9.26 -14.32 8.06
N ASP A 410 8.95 -13.22 7.38
CA ASP A 410 7.74 -12.44 7.63
C ASP A 410 6.47 -13.28 7.51
N VAL A 411 6.41 -14.19 6.53
CA VAL A 411 5.25 -15.07 6.34
C VAL A 411 5.05 -16.01 7.54
N ILE A 412 6.12 -16.63 8.08
CA ILE A 412 5.99 -17.52 9.24
C ILE A 412 5.69 -16.74 10.50
N ASP A 413 6.27 -15.58 10.66
CA ASP A 413 6.04 -14.68 11.81
C ASP A 413 4.59 -14.19 11.82
N GLU A 414 4.07 -13.66 10.71
CA GLU A 414 2.68 -13.23 10.60
C GLU A 414 1.69 -14.41 10.76
N ALA A 415 2.06 -15.61 10.30
CA ALA A 415 1.23 -16.80 10.49
C ALA A 415 1.11 -17.21 11.96
N GLY A 416 2.20 -17.06 12.73
CA GLY A 416 2.22 -17.22 14.18
C GLY A 416 1.38 -16.14 14.88
N ALA A 417 1.66 -14.87 14.56
CA ALA A 417 0.97 -13.72 15.13
C ALA A 417 -0.55 -13.76 14.88
N ALA A 418 -0.98 -14.21 13.71
CA ALA A 418 -2.41 -14.34 13.38
C ALA A 418 -3.17 -15.24 14.37
N GLN A 419 -2.50 -16.22 15.00
CA GLN A 419 -3.16 -17.07 16.01
C GLN A 419 -3.45 -16.32 17.32
N HIS A 420 -2.69 -15.27 17.65
CA HIS A 420 -2.97 -14.45 18.83
C HIS A 420 -4.26 -13.62 18.68
N LEU A 421 -4.66 -13.28 17.44
CA LEU A 421 -5.90 -12.54 17.15
C LEU A 421 -7.16 -13.42 17.25
N VAL A 422 -7.00 -14.75 17.26
CA VAL A 422 -8.11 -15.68 17.36
C VAL A 422 -8.44 -15.95 18.83
N ALA A 423 -9.74 -16.02 19.17
CA ALA A 423 -10.20 -16.37 20.52
C ALA A 423 -9.53 -17.66 21.02
N ALA A 424 -9.11 -17.71 22.29
CA ALA A 424 -8.33 -18.79 22.87
C ALA A 424 -8.88 -20.21 22.62
N SER A 425 -10.21 -20.35 22.60
CA SER A 425 -10.90 -21.62 22.30
C SER A 425 -10.79 -22.09 20.84
N LYS A 426 -10.45 -21.20 19.92
CA LYS A 426 -10.34 -21.46 18.48
C LYS A 426 -8.92 -21.42 17.95
N ARG A 427 -7.91 -21.11 18.81
CA ARG A 427 -6.49 -21.04 18.44
C ARG A 427 -5.98 -22.40 17.99
N ARG A 428 -5.34 -22.44 16.85
CA ARG A 428 -4.65 -23.64 16.39
C ARG A 428 -3.25 -23.69 16.95
N LYS A 429 -2.89 -24.80 17.57
CA LYS A 429 -1.54 -25.03 18.09
C LYS A 429 -0.54 -25.42 16.97
N THR A 430 -1.03 -25.80 15.81
CA THR A 430 -0.19 -26.24 14.69
C THR A 430 -0.59 -25.44 13.44
N ILE A 431 0.40 -24.80 12.83
CA ILE A 431 0.29 -24.04 11.58
C ILE A 431 0.68 -24.95 10.43
N GLY A 432 -0.23 -25.14 9.48
CA GLY A 432 -0.06 -25.93 8.28
C GLY A 432 0.04 -25.04 7.02
N THR A 433 -0.03 -25.69 5.87
CA THR A 433 0.05 -25.01 4.56
C THR A 433 -1.08 -24.01 4.34
N LYS A 434 -2.30 -24.31 4.81
CA LYS A 434 -3.47 -23.45 4.63
C LYS A 434 -3.34 -22.10 5.34
N GLU A 435 -2.80 -22.10 6.54
CA GLU A 435 -2.56 -20.87 7.30
C GLU A 435 -1.50 -20.00 6.62
N VAL A 436 -0.44 -20.63 6.11
CA VAL A 436 0.62 -19.95 5.33
C VAL A 436 0.05 -19.39 4.02
N GLU A 437 -0.74 -20.16 3.29
CA GLU A 437 -1.42 -19.71 2.06
C GLU A 437 -2.30 -18.48 2.31
N ALA A 438 -3.05 -18.46 3.42
CA ALA A 438 -3.91 -17.35 3.79
C ALA A 438 -3.10 -16.06 4.10
N VAL A 439 -1.96 -16.22 4.77
CA VAL A 439 -1.07 -15.10 5.09
C VAL A 439 -0.39 -14.56 3.83
N VAL A 440 0.16 -15.43 2.98
CA VAL A 440 0.76 -15.00 1.70
C VAL A 440 -0.28 -14.30 0.82
N ALA A 441 -1.52 -14.82 0.77
CA ALA A 441 -2.60 -14.18 0.04
C ALA A 441 -2.85 -12.75 0.52
N LYS A 442 -2.80 -12.52 1.83
CA LYS A 442 -2.99 -11.20 2.44
C LYS A 442 -1.81 -10.27 2.16
N ILE A 443 -0.57 -10.73 2.37
CA ILE A 443 0.65 -9.93 2.13
C ILE A 443 0.76 -9.55 0.65
N ALA A 444 0.62 -10.53 -0.25
CA ALA A 444 0.73 -10.34 -1.69
C ALA A 444 -0.53 -9.72 -2.32
N ARG A 445 -1.58 -9.44 -1.52
CA ARG A 445 -2.88 -8.91 -1.98
C ARG A 445 -3.53 -9.74 -3.08
N ILE A 446 -3.45 -11.06 -2.93
CA ILE A 446 -4.03 -12.04 -3.86
C ILE A 446 -5.24 -12.68 -3.21
N PRO A 447 -6.30 -12.99 -3.97
CA PRO A 447 -7.38 -13.81 -3.45
C PRO A 447 -6.86 -15.16 -2.92
N PRO A 448 -7.28 -15.61 -1.72
CA PRO A 448 -6.79 -16.86 -1.12
C PRO A 448 -6.94 -18.09 -2.01
N LYS A 449 -7.95 -18.09 -2.90
CA LYS A 449 -8.21 -19.14 -3.89
C LYS A 449 -7.07 -19.32 -4.91
N ASN A 450 -6.30 -18.27 -5.20
CA ASN A 450 -5.23 -18.31 -6.19
C ASN A 450 -3.90 -18.83 -5.60
N VAL A 451 -3.80 -18.94 -4.30
CA VAL A 451 -2.63 -19.44 -3.58
C VAL A 451 -2.79 -20.93 -3.26
N SER A 452 -4.04 -21.42 -3.17
CA SER A 452 -4.37 -22.81 -2.86
C SER A 452 -4.43 -23.72 -4.11
N LYS A 453 -4.42 -25.03 -3.89
CA LYS A 453 -4.61 -26.06 -4.95
C LYS A 453 -5.95 -25.96 -5.69
N ASP A 454 -6.88 -25.10 -5.21
CA ASP A 454 -8.18 -24.87 -5.83
C ASP A 454 -8.10 -24.09 -7.16
N ASP A 455 -6.95 -23.48 -7.47
CA ASP A 455 -6.69 -22.79 -8.75
C ASP A 455 -6.87 -23.74 -9.96
N VAL A 456 -6.55 -25.02 -9.79
CA VAL A 456 -6.75 -26.06 -10.84
C VAL A 456 -8.23 -26.26 -11.15
N ILE A 457 -9.10 -26.20 -10.14
CA ILE A 457 -10.56 -26.38 -10.31
C ILE A 457 -11.13 -25.14 -11.02
N VAL A 458 -10.74 -23.94 -10.60
CA VAL A 458 -11.18 -22.68 -11.23
C VAL A 458 -10.76 -22.65 -12.71
N LEU A 459 -9.53 -23.06 -13.03
CA LEU A 459 -9.04 -23.12 -14.40
C LEU A 459 -9.74 -24.21 -15.23
N LYS A 460 -10.14 -25.33 -14.62
CA LYS A 460 -10.89 -26.37 -15.30
C LYS A 460 -12.26 -25.85 -15.75
N ASP A 461 -12.94 -25.10 -14.89
CA ASP A 461 -14.29 -24.60 -15.12
C ASP A 461 -14.33 -23.21 -15.76
N LEU A 462 -13.17 -22.59 -16.02
CA LEU A 462 -13.04 -21.23 -16.56
C LEU A 462 -13.86 -21.02 -17.83
N GLU A 463 -13.74 -21.91 -18.80
CA GLU A 463 -14.45 -21.85 -20.09
C GLU A 463 -15.96 -21.92 -19.88
N THR A 464 -16.43 -22.85 -19.07
CA THR A 464 -17.86 -23.04 -18.78
C THR A 464 -18.42 -21.82 -18.04
N SER A 465 -17.69 -21.27 -17.10
CA SER A 465 -18.06 -20.08 -16.33
C SER A 465 -18.19 -18.84 -17.22
N LEU A 466 -17.23 -18.62 -18.12
CA LEU A 466 -17.28 -17.51 -19.08
C LEU A 466 -18.43 -17.66 -20.06
N LYS A 467 -18.67 -18.87 -20.62
CA LYS A 467 -19.78 -19.14 -21.56
C LYS A 467 -21.16 -18.96 -20.94
N ARG A 468 -21.31 -19.11 -19.62
CA ARG A 468 -22.56 -18.85 -18.90
C ARG A 468 -22.95 -17.38 -18.87
N VAL A 469 -21.99 -16.48 -18.93
CA VAL A 469 -22.20 -15.05 -18.72
C VAL A 469 -22.01 -14.24 -20.01
N VAL A 470 -21.13 -14.68 -20.90
CA VAL A 470 -20.87 -14.05 -22.20
C VAL A 470 -21.39 -14.93 -23.31
N PHE A 471 -22.33 -14.42 -24.08
CA PHE A 471 -23.04 -15.16 -25.11
C PHE A 471 -22.48 -14.89 -26.53
N GLY A 472 -22.42 -15.94 -27.36
CA GLY A 472 -22.12 -15.84 -28.79
C GLY A 472 -20.65 -15.60 -29.14
N GLN A 473 -19.75 -15.78 -28.18
CA GLN A 473 -18.29 -15.66 -28.38
C GLN A 473 -17.55 -16.95 -27.97
N ASP A 474 -18.17 -18.11 -28.20
CA ASP A 474 -17.66 -19.40 -27.74
C ASP A 474 -16.23 -19.66 -28.21
N LYS A 475 -15.90 -19.39 -29.50
CA LYS A 475 -14.58 -19.58 -30.08
C LYS A 475 -13.51 -18.67 -29.41
N ALA A 476 -13.88 -17.41 -29.13
CA ALA A 476 -13.01 -16.46 -28.46
C ALA A 476 -12.73 -16.91 -27.02
N ILE A 477 -13.75 -17.38 -26.30
CA ILE A 477 -13.63 -17.89 -24.93
C ILE A 477 -12.78 -19.16 -24.88
N GLU A 478 -12.96 -20.10 -25.84
CA GLU A 478 -12.15 -21.32 -25.96
C GLU A 478 -10.67 -20.99 -26.17
N ALA A 479 -10.38 -20.08 -27.11
CA ALA A 479 -9.02 -19.65 -27.40
C ALA A 479 -8.36 -18.98 -26.18
N LEU A 480 -9.08 -18.07 -25.50
CA LEU A 480 -8.62 -17.41 -24.29
C LEU A 480 -8.37 -18.40 -23.16
N SER A 481 -9.33 -19.28 -22.90
CA SER A 481 -9.23 -20.27 -21.81
C SER A 481 -8.06 -21.24 -22.04
N SER A 482 -7.84 -21.67 -23.29
CA SER A 482 -6.72 -22.53 -23.66
C SER A 482 -5.39 -21.83 -23.47
N ALA A 483 -5.27 -20.57 -23.87
CA ALA A 483 -4.05 -19.78 -23.70
C ALA A 483 -3.72 -19.52 -22.22
N ILE A 484 -4.72 -19.22 -21.39
CA ILE A 484 -4.54 -19.04 -19.94
C ILE A 484 -4.13 -20.37 -19.26
N LYS A 485 -4.75 -21.50 -19.64
CA LYS A 485 -4.40 -22.82 -19.13
C LYS A 485 -2.95 -23.18 -19.46
N LEU A 486 -2.50 -22.89 -20.69
CA LEU A 486 -1.10 -23.11 -21.12
C LEU A 486 -0.12 -22.27 -20.28
N ALA A 487 -0.42 -20.99 -20.08
CA ALA A 487 0.41 -20.09 -19.29
C ALA A 487 0.51 -20.53 -17.82
N ARG A 488 -0.61 -20.98 -17.21
CA ARG A 488 -0.66 -21.45 -15.82
C ARG A 488 -0.05 -22.85 -15.64
N ALA A 489 0.05 -23.66 -16.68
CA ALA A 489 0.74 -24.96 -16.64
C ALA A 489 2.27 -24.84 -16.51
N GLY A 490 2.81 -23.61 -16.49
CA GLY A 490 4.25 -23.39 -16.34
C GLY A 490 5.04 -23.52 -17.64
N LEU A 491 4.38 -23.60 -18.80
CA LEU A 491 5.01 -23.76 -20.11
C LEU A 491 5.38 -22.40 -20.75
N ARG A 492 5.28 -21.30 -19.99
CA ARG A 492 5.70 -19.95 -20.40
C ARG A 492 7.10 -19.61 -19.91
N GLU A 493 7.69 -18.57 -20.51
CA GLU A 493 8.92 -17.97 -20.01
C GLU A 493 8.66 -17.26 -18.66
N PRO A 494 9.46 -17.53 -17.59
CA PRO A 494 9.21 -17.00 -16.24
C PRO A 494 9.24 -15.47 -16.13
N GLU A 495 9.94 -14.82 -17.06
CA GLU A 495 10.15 -13.36 -17.05
C GLU A 495 9.04 -12.56 -17.74
N LYS A 496 8.09 -13.21 -18.41
CA LYS A 496 6.99 -12.55 -19.14
C LYS A 496 5.68 -12.50 -18.33
N PRO A 497 4.73 -11.60 -18.68
CA PRO A 497 3.37 -11.59 -18.12
C PRO A 497 2.66 -12.94 -18.27
N ILE A 498 1.57 -13.17 -17.52
CA ILE A 498 0.77 -14.40 -17.62
C ILE A 498 0.28 -14.64 -19.04
N GLY A 499 -0.09 -13.56 -19.75
CA GLY A 499 -0.43 -13.61 -21.15
C GLY A 499 -0.72 -12.24 -21.70
N ASN A 500 -0.43 -12.07 -22.99
CA ASN A 500 -0.57 -10.83 -23.74
C ASN A 500 -1.58 -11.09 -24.89
N TYR A 501 -2.83 -10.66 -24.69
CA TYR A 501 -3.93 -10.99 -25.61
C TYR A 501 -4.44 -9.74 -26.31
N LEU A 502 -4.65 -9.84 -27.63
CA LEU A 502 -5.31 -8.81 -28.42
C LEU A 502 -6.72 -9.29 -28.80
N PHE A 503 -7.75 -8.60 -28.32
CA PHE A 503 -9.15 -8.84 -28.66
C PHE A 503 -9.53 -7.95 -29.85
N ALA A 504 -9.69 -8.53 -31.01
CA ALA A 504 -10.02 -7.84 -32.22
C ALA A 504 -11.48 -8.10 -32.64
N GLY A 505 -12.17 -7.10 -33.19
CA GLY A 505 -13.54 -7.24 -33.69
C GLY A 505 -14.40 -5.99 -33.54
N PRO A 506 -15.65 -6.00 -34.00
CA PRO A 506 -16.55 -4.86 -33.98
C PRO A 506 -16.79 -4.31 -32.56
N THR A 507 -17.24 -3.05 -32.50
CA THR A 507 -17.66 -2.45 -31.23
C THR A 507 -18.92 -3.13 -30.68
N GLY A 508 -19.05 -3.26 -29.35
CA GLY A 508 -20.27 -3.75 -28.71
C GLY A 508 -20.54 -5.26 -28.84
N VAL A 509 -19.53 -6.07 -29.20
CA VAL A 509 -19.63 -7.54 -29.27
C VAL A 509 -19.25 -8.27 -28.01
N GLY A 510 -18.82 -7.54 -26.94
CA GLY A 510 -18.54 -8.11 -25.64
C GLY A 510 -17.06 -8.25 -25.26
N LYS A 511 -16.10 -7.64 -25.99
CA LYS A 511 -14.66 -7.70 -25.68
C LYS A 511 -14.35 -7.29 -24.23
N THR A 512 -14.80 -6.12 -23.83
CA THR A 512 -14.60 -5.58 -22.45
C THR A 512 -15.33 -6.43 -21.40
N GLU A 513 -16.49 -7.00 -21.75
CA GLU A 513 -17.25 -7.87 -20.84
C GLU A 513 -16.51 -9.19 -20.57
N VAL A 514 -15.87 -9.79 -21.59
CA VAL A 514 -15.03 -10.99 -21.41
C VAL A 514 -13.88 -10.71 -20.45
N ALA A 515 -13.19 -9.57 -20.59
CA ALA A 515 -12.10 -9.19 -19.71
C ALA A 515 -12.58 -8.99 -18.27
N LYS A 516 -13.75 -8.36 -18.08
CA LYS A 516 -14.37 -8.19 -16.77
C LYS A 516 -14.73 -9.54 -16.14
N GLN A 517 -15.41 -10.40 -16.86
CA GLN A 517 -15.82 -11.71 -16.38
C GLN A 517 -14.63 -12.64 -16.12
N LEU A 518 -13.54 -12.47 -16.88
CA LEU A 518 -12.29 -13.16 -16.61
C LEU A 518 -11.70 -12.74 -15.25
N ALA A 519 -11.64 -11.44 -14.99
CA ALA A 519 -11.16 -10.92 -13.70
C ALA A 519 -12.03 -11.42 -12.54
N ASP A 520 -13.36 -11.34 -12.67
CA ASP A 520 -14.32 -11.83 -11.68
C ASP A 520 -14.16 -13.35 -11.43
N THR A 521 -13.98 -14.16 -12.50
CA THR A 521 -13.83 -15.62 -12.39
C THR A 521 -12.49 -16.00 -11.77
N LEU A 522 -11.40 -15.30 -12.13
CA LEU A 522 -10.09 -15.48 -11.51
C LEU A 522 -10.03 -14.88 -10.10
N GLY A 523 -11.01 -14.06 -9.70
CA GLY A 523 -11.04 -13.37 -8.43
C GLY A 523 -9.93 -12.32 -8.27
N VAL A 524 -9.52 -11.67 -9.36
CA VAL A 524 -8.50 -10.62 -9.40
C VAL A 524 -9.10 -9.29 -9.80
N GLU A 525 -8.39 -8.19 -9.51
CA GLU A 525 -8.84 -6.84 -9.86
C GLU A 525 -8.76 -6.62 -11.38
N LEU A 526 -9.72 -5.84 -11.93
CA LEU A 526 -9.70 -5.37 -13.31
C LEU A 526 -9.20 -3.92 -13.35
N LEU A 527 -7.99 -3.71 -13.83
CA LEU A 527 -7.46 -2.38 -14.13
C LEU A 527 -7.78 -2.03 -15.59
N ARG A 528 -8.57 -0.98 -15.80
CA ARG A 528 -8.99 -0.56 -17.15
C ARG A 528 -8.46 0.83 -17.47
N PHE A 529 -7.83 0.95 -18.64
CA PHE A 529 -7.39 2.21 -19.24
C PHE A 529 -7.97 2.34 -20.64
N ASP A 530 -8.62 3.46 -20.92
CA ASP A 530 -9.13 3.80 -22.26
C ASP A 530 -8.05 4.57 -23.02
N MET A 531 -7.54 3.98 -24.08
CA MET A 531 -6.43 4.55 -24.85
C MET A 531 -6.83 5.82 -25.63
N SER A 532 -8.11 6.11 -25.74
CA SER A 532 -8.57 7.39 -26.27
C SER A 532 -8.17 8.60 -25.42
N GLU A 533 -7.89 8.39 -24.12
CA GLU A 533 -7.37 9.41 -23.21
C GLU A 533 -5.86 9.63 -23.36
N TYR A 534 -5.15 8.72 -24.05
CA TYR A 534 -3.70 8.68 -24.19
C TYR A 534 -3.24 8.83 -25.65
N MET A 535 -3.96 9.65 -26.43
CA MET A 535 -3.64 9.94 -27.82
C MET A 535 -2.48 10.92 -27.96
N GLU A 536 -2.25 11.75 -26.95
CA GLU A 536 -1.24 12.80 -26.97
C GLU A 536 -0.03 12.43 -26.11
N LYS A 537 1.18 12.85 -26.51
CA LYS A 537 2.43 12.51 -25.86
C LYS A 537 2.46 12.88 -24.37
N HIS A 538 1.92 14.03 -24.01
CA HIS A 538 1.88 14.45 -22.59
C HIS A 538 0.92 13.60 -21.75
N ALA A 539 -0.11 13.02 -22.34
CA ALA A 539 -1.00 12.12 -21.64
C ALA A 539 -0.32 10.78 -21.31
N VAL A 540 0.64 10.32 -22.13
CA VAL A 540 1.41 9.09 -21.86
C VAL A 540 2.22 9.21 -20.56
N SER A 541 2.74 10.41 -20.23
CA SER A 541 3.44 10.64 -18.97
C SER A 541 2.57 10.37 -17.72
N ARG A 542 1.25 10.46 -17.85
CA ARG A 542 0.33 10.10 -16.76
C ARG A 542 0.28 8.60 -16.49
N LEU A 543 0.64 7.75 -17.48
CA LEU A 543 0.69 6.30 -17.29
C LEU A 543 1.92 5.85 -16.50
N ILE A 544 3.09 6.47 -16.75
CA ILE A 544 4.39 6.03 -16.21
C ILE A 544 5.08 7.08 -15.32
N GLY A 545 4.37 8.17 -14.99
CA GLY A 545 4.92 9.32 -14.24
C GLY A 545 5.55 10.37 -15.16
N ALA A 546 5.67 11.60 -14.68
CA ALA A 546 6.33 12.69 -15.39
C ALA A 546 7.85 12.64 -15.18
N PRO A 547 8.67 12.98 -16.19
CA PRO A 547 10.11 13.07 -16.01
C PRO A 547 10.50 14.18 -15.00
N PRO A 548 11.65 14.06 -14.32
CA PRO A 548 12.15 15.08 -13.42
C PRO A 548 12.21 16.47 -14.09
N GLY A 549 11.66 17.48 -13.42
CA GLY A 549 11.60 18.85 -13.90
C GLY A 549 10.28 19.25 -14.60
N TYR A 550 9.34 18.34 -14.76
CA TYR A 550 7.98 18.65 -15.25
C TYR A 550 6.98 18.75 -14.09
N VAL A 551 5.90 19.52 -14.31
CA VAL A 551 4.80 19.66 -13.33
C VAL A 551 4.16 18.29 -13.12
N GLY A 552 4.05 17.86 -11.85
CA GLY A 552 3.51 16.53 -11.49
C GLY A 552 4.55 15.41 -11.40
N PHE A 553 5.84 15.72 -11.41
CA PHE A 553 6.94 14.76 -11.23
C PHE A 553 6.81 13.93 -9.95
N ASP A 554 6.28 14.49 -8.84
CA ASP A 554 6.06 13.76 -7.58
C ASP A 554 4.86 12.81 -7.63
N GLN A 555 4.05 12.86 -8.69
CA GLN A 555 2.93 11.95 -8.88
C GLN A 555 3.41 10.71 -9.63
N GLY A 556 3.17 9.53 -9.06
CA GLY A 556 3.42 8.25 -9.72
C GLY A 556 2.61 8.07 -11.00
N GLY A 557 2.99 7.13 -11.85
CA GLY A 557 2.23 6.82 -13.05
C GLY A 557 0.98 5.98 -12.73
N MET A 558 -0.16 6.33 -13.30
CA MET A 558 -1.44 5.64 -13.03
C MET A 558 -1.38 4.14 -13.34
N LEU A 559 -0.67 3.74 -14.41
CA LEU A 559 -0.47 2.34 -14.78
C LEU A 559 0.47 1.64 -13.80
N THR A 560 1.60 2.25 -13.50
CA THR A 560 2.61 1.68 -12.60
C THR A 560 2.09 1.58 -11.17
N ASP A 561 1.42 2.60 -10.67
CA ASP A 561 0.83 2.59 -9.32
C ASP A 561 -0.34 1.60 -9.23
N GLY A 562 -1.19 1.52 -10.25
CA GLY A 562 -2.31 0.57 -10.30
C GLY A 562 -1.82 -0.89 -10.24
N VAL A 563 -0.80 -1.24 -11.01
CA VAL A 563 -0.24 -2.59 -11.01
C VAL A 563 0.54 -2.89 -9.73
N ASP A 564 1.23 -1.90 -9.16
CA ASP A 564 1.93 -2.07 -7.89
C ASP A 564 0.96 -2.29 -6.71
N GLN A 565 -0.20 -1.62 -6.73
CA GLN A 565 -1.26 -1.84 -5.75
C GLN A 565 -1.96 -3.20 -5.93
N HIS A 566 -2.07 -3.67 -7.18
CA HIS A 566 -2.72 -4.92 -7.55
C HIS A 566 -1.81 -5.77 -8.46
N PRO A 567 -0.75 -6.40 -7.90
CA PRO A 567 0.25 -7.14 -8.69
C PRO A 567 -0.33 -8.34 -9.47
N HIS A 568 -1.48 -8.84 -9.02
CA HIS A 568 -2.25 -9.87 -9.69
C HIS A 568 -3.56 -9.27 -10.20
N CYS A 569 -3.58 -8.86 -11.46
CA CYS A 569 -4.74 -8.21 -12.05
C CYS A 569 -4.93 -8.63 -13.52
N VAL A 570 -6.11 -8.35 -14.02
CA VAL A 570 -6.37 -8.27 -15.46
C VAL A 570 -6.20 -6.81 -15.86
N LEU A 571 -5.20 -6.52 -16.66
CA LEU A 571 -4.96 -5.18 -17.20
C LEU A 571 -5.62 -5.08 -18.57
N LEU A 572 -6.65 -4.26 -18.68
CA LEU A 572 -7.39 -4.02 -19.90
C LEU A 572 -7.03 -2.65 -20.49
N LEU A 573 -6.42 -2.65 -21.66
CA LEU A 573 -6.17 -1.47 -22.46
C LEU A 573 -7.20 -1.42 -23.60
N ASP A 574 -8.17 -0.52 -23.50
CA ASP A 574 -9.29 -0.45 -24.43
C ASP A 574 -8.97 0.49 -25.60
N GLU A 575 -9.36 0.14 -26.83
CA GLU A 575 -9.20 0.92 -28.06
C GLU A 575 -7.73 1.27 -28.41
N MET A 576 -6.87 0.26 -28.43
CA MET A 576 -5.42 0.39 -28.67
C MET A 576 -5.05 1.14 -29.94
N GLU A 577 -5.85 1.07 -31.00
CA GLU A 577 -5.63 1.79 -32.27
C GLU A 577 -5.62 3.32 -32.12
N LYS A 578 -6.09 3.85 -30.98
CA LYS A 578 -6.08 5.27 -30.64
C LYS A 578 -4.86 5.72 -29.83
N ALA A 579 -4.11 4.77 -29.28
CA ALA A 579 -2.99 5.05 -28.42
C ALA A 579 -1.85 5.80 -29.16
N HIS A 580 -1.18 6.70 -28.42
CA HIS A 580 0.07 7.30 -28.91
C HIS A 580 1.15 6.22 -29.14
N PRO A 581 2.04 6.36 -30.14
CA PRO A 581 3.10 5.40 -30.42
C PRO A 581 4.00 5.07 -29.22
N ASP A 582 4.24 6.00 -28.30
CA ASP A 582 5.04 5.77 -27.11
C ASP A 582 4.40 4.73 -26.16
N VAL A 583 3.06 4.57 -26.16
CA VAL A 583 2.37 3.53 -25.39
C VAL A 583 2.78 2.15 -25.88
N TYR A 584 2.93 1.95 -27.19
CA TYR A 584 3.38 0.68 -27.74
C TYR A 584 4.80 0.35 -27.28
N ASN A 585 5.71 1.34 -27.22
CA ASN A 585 7.07 1.14 -26.75
C ASN A 585 7.11 0.70 -25.27
N ILE A 586 6.24 1.27 -24.43
CA ILE A 586 6.07 0.86 -23.03
C ILE A 586 5.59 -0.59 -22.94
N LEU A 587 4.58 -0.93 -23.74
CA LEU A 587 4.02 -2.28 -23.76
C LEU A 587 5.01 -3.34 -24.27
N LEU A 588 5.85 -3.00 -25.26
CA LEU A 588 6.91 -3.87 -25.72
C LEU A 588 7.86 -4.25 -24.58
N GLN A 589 8.25 -3.28 -23.76
CA GLN A 589 9.09 -3.54 -22.58
C GLN A 589 8.38 -4.45 -21.55
N VAL A 590 7.08 -4.21 -21.31
CA VAL A 590 6.27 -5.05 -20.41
C VAL A 590 6.17 -6.48 -20.93
N MET A 591 5.86 -6.65 -22.21
CA MET A 591 5.67 -7.98 -22.82
C MET A 591 6.97 -8.80 -22.91
N ASP A 592 8.13 -8.14 -23.07
CA ASP A 592 9.42 -8.83 -23.18
C ASP A 592 10.02 -9.18 -21.82
N HIS A 593 9.96 -8.28 -20.86
CA HIS A 593 10.68 -8.39 -19.60
C HIS A 593 9.77 -8.54 -18.37
N GLY A 594 8.45 -8.44 -18.53
CA GLY A 594 7.50 -8.48 -17.42
C GLY A 594 7.74 -7.43 -16.34
N LYS A 595 8.47 -6.36 -16.68
CA LYS A 595 8.83 -5.26 -15.76
C LYS A 595 8.78 -3.93 -16.49
N LEU A 596 8.37 -2.89 -15.79
CA LEU A 596 8.37 -1.53 -16.29
C LEU A 596 9.03 -0.62 -15.26
N THR A 597 10.01 0.16 -15.69
CA THR A 597 10.65 1.16 -14.84
C THR A 597 9.99 2.51 -15.11
N ASP A 598 9.45 3.13 -14.08
CA ASP A 598 8.89 4.48 -14.14
C ASP A 598 9.97 5.55 -14.28
N HIS A 599 9.56 6.80 -14.49
CA HIS A 599 10.50 7.92 -14.61
C HIS A 599 11.21 8.25 -13.29
N ASN A 600 10.72 7.76 -12.14
CA ASN A 600 11.34 7.88 -10.83
C ASN A 600 12.38 6.79 -10.56
N GLY A 601 12.59 5.87 -11.51
CA GLY A 601 13.50 4.74 -11.39
C GLY A 601 12.94 3.57 -10.57
N ARG A 602 11.63 3.58 -10.25
CA ARG A 602 10.95 2.47 -9.60
C ARG A 602 10.58 1.41 -10.64
N THR A 603 10.94 0.16 -10.38
CA THR A 603 10.60 -0.96 -11.27
C THR A 603 9.37 -1.69 -10.74
N VAL A 604 8.32 -1.73 -11.55
CA VAL A 604 7.06 -2.42 -11.26
C VAL A 604 7.02 -3.75 -11.99
N ASP A 605 6.51 -4.78 -11.34
CA ASP A 605 6.48 -6.16 -11.81
C ASP A 605 5.12 -6.50 -12.45
N PHE A 606 5.15 -6.89 -13.72
CA PHE A 606 3.98 -7.28 -14.53
C PHE A 606 3.89 -8.78 -14.76
N ARG A 607 4.79 -9.60 -14.21
CA ARG A 607 4.85 -11.06 -14.47
C ARG A 607 3.57 -11.80 -14.05
N ASN A 608 2.81 -11.27 -13.12
CA ASN A 608 1.56 -11.85 -12.65
C ASN A 608 0.31 -11.16 -13.23
N VAL A 609 0.47 -10.32 -14.24
CA VAL A 609 -0.60 -9.60 -14.93
C VAL A 609 -1.07 -10.39 -16.14
N VAL A 610 -2.39 -10.41 -16.37
CA VAL A 610 -3.00 -10.81 -17.64
C VAL A 610 -3.26 -9.55 -18.45
N LEU A 611 -2.46 -9.29 -19.49
CA LEU A 611 -2.58 -8.12 -20.34
C LEU A 611 -3.59 -8.41 -21.47
N ILE A 612 -4.67 -7.65 -21.49
CA ILE A 612 -5.70 -7.69 -22.52
C ILE A 612 -5.76 -6.33 -23.20
N MET A 613 -5.62 -6.34 -24.51
CA MET A 613 -5.74 -5.16 -25.36
C MET A 613 -6.94 -5.33 -26.25
N THR A 614 -7.76 -4.30 -26.45
CA THR A 614 -8.88 -4.37 -27.40
C THR A 614 -8.60 -3.49 -28.61
N SER A 615 -9.09 -3.92 -29.76
CA SER A 615 -9.05 -3.14 -30.99
C SER A 615 -10.32 -3.31 -31.78
N ASN A 616 -10.71 -2.24 -32.48
CA ASN A 616 -11.79 -2.24 -33.42
C ASN A 616 -11.25 -2.31 -34.89
N ALA A 617 -9.94 -2.54 -35.07
CA ALA A 617 -9.33 -2.73 -36.36
C ALA A 617 -9.99 -3.91 -37.10
N GLY A 618 -10.34 -3.72 -38.36
CA GLY A 618 -11.07 -4.71 -39.20
C GLY A 618 -12.60 -4.58 -39.17
N ALA A 619 -13.19 -3.90 -38.18
CA ALA A 619 -14.64 -3.73 -38.11
C ALA A 619 -15.22 -2.95 -39.29
N ALA A 620 -14.49 -1.96 -39.79
CA ALA A 620 -14.92 -1.16 -40.95
C ALA A 620 -14.84 -1.96 -42.28
N GLU A 621 -13.98 -2.96 -42.36
CA GLU A 621 -13.84 -3.82 -43.54
C GLU A 621 -14.88 -4.94 -43.55
N GLN A 622 -15.25 -5.45 -42.33
CA GLN A 622 -16.38 -6.39 -42.19
C GLN A 622 -17.74 -5.75 -42.49
N ALA A 623 -17.90 -4.45 -42.28
CA ALA A 623 -19.13 -3.70 -42.55
C ALA A 623 -19.28 -3.29 -44.04
N LYS A 624 -18.25 -3.41 -44.85
CA LYS A 624 -18.38 -3.23 -46.29
C LYS A 624 -19.05 -4.46 -46.90
N GLU A 625 -20.34 -4.33 -47.24
CA GLU A 625 -21.04 -5.33 -48.03
C GLU A 625 -20.18 -5.72 -49.23
N ALA A 626 -20.00 -7.02 -49.41
CA ALA A 626 -19.33 -7.56 -50.58
C ALA A 626 -20.15 -7.21 -51.82
N ILE A 627 -19.81 -6.12 -52.50
CA ILE A 627 -20.32 -5.80 -53.82
C ILE A 627 -19.64 -6.79 -54.76
N GLY A 628 -20.31 -7.94 -55.02
CA GLY A 628 -19.86 -8.96 -55.96
C GLY A 628 -20.35 -10.36 -55.59
N PHE A 629 -20.94 -11.03 -56.57
CA PHE A 629 -21.44 -12.39 -56.52
C PHE A 629 -20.32 -13.38 -56.10
N GLY A 630 -20.51 -14.10 -55.00
CA GLY A 630 -19.83 -15.36 -54.69
C GLY A 630 -18.42 -15.23 -54.13
N ARG A 631 -18.27 -14.75 -52.87
CA ARG A 631 -17.08 -15.01 -52.05
C ARG A 631 -17.50 -15.44 -50.66
N ASP A 632 -17.15 -16.67 -50.30
CA ASP A 632 -17.13 -17.13 -48.92
C ASP A 632 -16.36 -16.12 -48.06
N ARG A 633 -16.91 -15.81 -46.90
CA ARG A 633 -16.26 -14.97 -45.86
C ARG A 633 -14.85 -15.53 -45.58
N ARG A 634 -13.83 -14.84 -46.10
CA ARG A 634 -12.43 -15.24 -45.88
C ARG A 634 -12.05 -14.91 -44.45
N THR A 635 -11.72 -15.93 -43.70
CA THR A 635 -11.12 -15.88 -42.36
C THR A 635 -9.77 -15.13 -42.28
N GLY A 636 -9.35 -14.42 -43.34
CA GLY A 636 -8.09 -13.70 -43.43
C GLY A 636 -8.19 -12.17 -43.48
N GLU A 637 -9.39 -11.59 -43.56
CA GLU A 637 -9.53 -10.13 -43.70
C GLU A 637 -9.27 -9.39 -42.35
N ASP A 638 -9.63 -10.01 -41.23
CA ASP A 638 -9.34 -9.48 -39.90
C ASP A 638 -7.83 -9.42 -39.63
N THR A 639 -7.08 -10.42 -40.09
CA THR A 639 -5.64 -10.51 -39.97
C THR A 639 -4.95 -9.39 -40.75
N ALA A 640 -5.42 -9.08 -41.95
CA ALA A 640 -4.85 -8.03 -42.77
C ALA A 640 -5.07 -6.63 -42.19
N ALA A 641 -6.20 -6.36 -41.53
CA ALA A 641 -6.46 -5.09 -40.85
C ALA A 641 -5.58 -4.93 -39.59
N ILE A 642 -5.39 -5.98 -38.82
CA ILE A 642 -4.50 -6.01 -37.67
C ILE A 642 -3.05 -5.79 -38.11
N GLU A 643 -2.64 -6.39 -39.25
CA GLU A 643 -1.30 -6.23 -39.83
C GLU A 643 -1.00 -4.80 -40.29
N ARG A 644 -1.99 -4.05 -40.72
CA ARG A 644 -1.85 -2.64 -41.07
C ARG A 644 -1.78 -1.72 -39.84
N THR A 645 -2.48 -2.08 -38.76
CA THR A 645 -2.62 -1.23 -37.58
C THR A 645 -1.46 -1.41 -36.63
N PHE A 646 -1.00 -2.65 -36.42
CA PHE A 646 0.03 -3.00 -35.45
C PHE A 646 1.32 -3.45 -36.14
N THR A 647 2.45 -2.94 -35.67
CA THR A 647 3.77 -3.30 -36.20
C THR A 647 4.05 -4.81 -36.07
N PRO A 648 4.85 -5.41 -36.94
CA PRO A 648 5.24 -6.82 -36.83
C PRO A 648 5.91 -7.12 -35.49
N GLU A 649 6.70 -6.17 -34.98
CA GLU A 649 7.38 -6.29 -33.70
C GLU A 649 6.39 -6.44 -32.54
N PHE A 650 5.34 -5.64 -32.51
CA PHE A 650 4.29 -5.71 -31.50
C PHE A 650 3.49 -7.02 -31.59
N ARG A 651 3.11 -7.42 -32.80
CA ARG A 651 2.33 -8.65 -33.05
C ARG A 651 3.05 -9.93 -32.62
N ASN A 652 4.37 -9.99 -32.83
CA ASN A 652 5.19 -11.15 -32.46
C ASN A 652 5.33 -11.36 -30.94
N ARG A 653 4.92 -10.37 -30.13
CA ARG A 653 4.95 -10.45 -28.66
C ARG A 653 3.58 -10.79 -28.05
N LEU A 654 2.55 -10.91 -28.90
CA LEU A 654 1.23 -11.36 -28.46
C LEU A 654 1.22 -12.88 -28.35
N ASP A 655 0.69 -13.40 -27.25
CA ASP A 655 0.49 -14.85 -27.07
C ASP A 655 -0.69 -15.34 -27.94
N ALA A 656 -1.73 -14.51 -28.09
CA ALA A 656 -2.82 -14.80 -29.01
C ALA A 656 -3.55 -13.54 -29.47
N VAL A 657 -4.01 -13.57 -30.73
CA VAL A 657 -5.00 -12.64 -31.28
C VAL A 657 -6.35 -13.36 -31.27
N ILE A 658 -7.31 -12.82 -30.52
CA ILE A 658 -8.62 -13.43 -30.31
C ILE A 658 -9.67 -12.62 -31.04
N SER A 659 -10.24 -13.20 -32.10
CA SER A 659 -11.25 -12.54 -32.94
C SER A 659 -12.65 -12.69 -32.34
N PHE A 660 -13.35 -11.57 -32.23
CA PHE A 660 -14.74 -11.47 -31.79
C PHE A 660 -15.64 -11.24 -33.03
N GLY A 661 -16.61 -12.13 -33.20
CA GLY A 661 -17.57 -12.00 -34.29
C GLY A 661 -18.77 -11.10 -33.99
N ALA A 662 -19.48 -10.65 -35.00
CA ALA A 662 -20.76 -9.98 -34.84
C ALA A 662 -21.78 -10.92 -34.14
N LEU A 663 -22.67 -10.35 -33.32
CA LEU A 663 -23.64 -11.10 -32.56
C LEU A 663 -24.87 -11.43 -33.41
N PRO A 664 -25.27 -12.72 -33.54
CA PRO A 664 -26.54 -13.08 -34.16
C PRO A 664 -27.73 -12.56 -33.33
N LYS A 665 -28.88 -12.32 -34.00
CA LYS A 665 -30.10 -11.78 -33.38
C LYS A 665 -30.53 -12.61 -32.13
N GLU A 666 -30.43 -13.93 -32.21
CA GLU A 666 -30.78 -14.84 -31.11
C GLU A 666 -29.90 -14.60 -29.85
N VAL A 667 -28.62 -14.29 -30.07
CA VAL A 667 -27.69 -13.96 -29.01
C VAL A 667 -28.02 -12.59 -28.40
N ILE A 668 -28.37 -11.61 -29.24
CA ILE A 668 -28.76 -10.27 -28.78
C ILE A 668 -30.00 -10.36 -27.87
N MET A 669 -30.96 -11.22 -28.20
CA MET A 669 -32.12 -11.47 -27.32
C MET A 669 -31.72 -12.01 -25.95
N ARG A 670 -30.76 -12.93 -25.87
CA ARG A 670 -30.23 -13.41 -24.59
C ARG A 670 -29.50 -12.30 -23.81
N VAL A 671 -28.81 -11.39 -24.50
CA VAL A 671 -28.20 -10.23 -23.87
C VAL A 671 -29.27 -9.30 -23.29
N VAL A 672 -30.39 -9.08 -24.00
CA VAL A 672 -31.54 -8.33 -23.46
C VAL A 672 -32.08 -8.98 -22.20
N GLU A 673 -32.31 -10.30 -22.24
CA GLU A 673 -32.77 -11.06 -21.06
C GLU A 673 -31.80 -10.91 -19.88
N LYS A 674 -30.50 -11.01 -20.12
CA LYS A 674 -29.47 -10.79 -19.08
C LYS A 674 -29.58 -9.40 -18.46
N PHE A 675 -29.71 -8.34 -19.25
CA PHE A 675 -29.87 -6.98 -18.73
C PHE A 675 -31.16 -6.79 -17.92
N VAL A 676 -32.26 -7.43 -18.33
CA VAL A 676 -33.51 -7.37 -17.57
C VAL A 676 -33.40 -8.16 -16.28
N LEU A 677 -32.75 -9.33 -16.25
CA LEU A 677 -32.45 -10.08 -15.04
C LEU A 677 -31.54 -9.32 -14.07
N GLN A 678 -30.53 -8.60 -14.59
CA GLN A 678 -29.69 -7.73 -13.76
C GLN A 678 -30.49 -6.58 -13.16
N LEU A 679 -31.45 -6.01 -13.90
CA LEU A 679 -32.34 -4.99 -13.37
C LEU A 679 -33.28 -5.57 -12.30
N GLU A 680 -33.84 -6.77 -12.53
CA GLU A 680 -34.66 -7.46 -11.54
C GLU A 680 -33.89 -7.73 -10.25
N ALA A 681 -32.64 -8.19 -10.33
CA ALA A 681 -31.77 -8.40 -9.17
C ALA A 681 -31.55 -7.10 -8.37
N GLN A 682 -31.44 -5.94 -9.03
CA GLN A 682 -31.33 -4.63 -8.35
C GLN A 682 -32.65 -4.23 -7.64
N LEU A 683 -33.79 -4.78 -8.07
CA LEU A 683 -35.10 -4.48 -7.51
C LEU A 683 -35.58 -5.53 -6.49
N MET A 684 -34.77 -6.56 -6.24
CA MET A 684 -35.12 -7.67 -5.32
C MET A 684 -35.41 -7.18 -3.90
N ASP A 685 -34.62 -6.22 -3.41
CA ASP A 685 -34.81 -5.59 -2.09
C ASP A 685 -36.14 -4.83 -1.98
N ARG A 686 -36.72 -4.46 -3.11
CA ARG A 686 -38.03 -3.76 -3.20
C ARG A 686 -39.20 -4.71 -3.52
N ASN A 687 -38.95 -6.04 -3.56
CA ASN A 687 -39.94 -7.06 -3.91
C ASN A 687 -40.62 -6.82 -5.26
N VAL A 688 -39.83 -6.45 -6.28
CA VAL A 688 -40.34 -6.23 -7.65
C VAL A 688 -39.76 -7.26 -8.57
N THR A 689 -40.62 -7.98 -9.31
CA THR A 689 -40.26 -8.96 -10.34
C THR A 689 -40.62 -8.43 -11.72
N ILE A 690 -39.78 -8.77 -12.74
CA ILE A 690 -39.99 -8.33 -14.12
C ILE A 690 -40.20 -9.52 -15.05
N GLU A 691 -41.39 -9.64 -15.62
CA GLU A 691 -41.73 -10.64 -16.63
C GLU A 691 -41.56 -10.07 -18.04
N LEU A 692 -40.54 -10.53 -18.78
CA LEU A 692 -40.28 -10.12 -20.13
C LEU A 692 -40.90 -11.06 -21.14
N SER A 693 -41.83 -10.59 -21.99
CA SER A 693 -42.38 -11.39 -23.07
C SER A 693 -41.37 -11.53 -24.24
N LYS A 694 -41.43 -12.67 -24.96
CA LYS A 694 -40.54 -12.91 -26.10
C LYS A 694 -40.64 -11.81 -27.15
N LYS A 695 -41.82 -11.28 -27.44
CA LYS A 695 -42.05 -10.18 -28.34
C LYS A 695 -41.42 -8.88 -27.89
N ALA A 696 -41.39 -8.63 -26.57
CA ALA A 696 -40.70 -7.46 -26.00
C ALA A 696 -39.18 -7.61 -26.10
N ALA A 697 -38.66 -8.82 -25.84
CA ALA A 697 -37.24 -9.10 -26.04
C ALA A 697 -36.79 -8.89 -27.51
N GLU A 698 -37.58 -9.35 -28.47
CA GLU A 698 -37.34 -9.13 -29.89
C GLU A 698 -37.35 -7.63 -30.22
N TRP A 699 -38.37 -6.89 -29.74
CA TRP A 699 -38.48 -5.45 -29.97
C TRP A 699 -37.30 -4.66 -29.37
N LEU A 700 -36.89 -5.00 -28.17
CA LEU A 700 -35.71 -4.40 -27.50
C LEU A 700 -34.42 -4.72 -28.26
N ALA A 701 -34.28 -5.96 -28.75
CA ALA A 701 -33.15 -6.38 -29.54
C ALA A 701 -33.06 -5.59 -30.87
N ASP A 702 -34.18 -5.45 -31.58
CA ASP A 702 -34.23 -4.70 -32.85
C ASP A 702 -33.98 -3.19 -32.65
N LYS A 703 -34.46 -2.59 -31.60
CA LYS A 703 -34.21 -1.17 -31.23
C LYS A 703 -32.81 -0.92 -30.68
N GLY A 704 -32.26 -1.88 -29.98
CA GLY A 704 -31.00 -1.74 -29.22
C GLY A 704 -29.79 -2.28 -29.96
N TYR A 705 -29.93 -2.82 -31.14
CA TYR A 705 -28.82 -3.27 -31.98
C TYR A 705 -28.59 -2.32 -33.15
N ASP A 706 -27.33 -2.00 -33.38
CA ASP A 706 -26.87 -1.22 -34.51
C ASP A 706 -25.68 -1.94 -35.16
N ASP A 707 -25.70 -2.08 -36.50
CA ASP A 707 -24.66 -2.82 -37.25
C ASP A 707 -23.24 -2.25 -37.03
N LYS A 708 -23.12 -0.95 -36.71
CA LYS A 708 -21.83 -0.29 -36.43
C LYS A 708 -21.44 -0.27 -34.95
N MET A 709 -22.43 -0.24 -34.05
CA MET A 709 -22.23 -0.10 -32.61
C MET A 709 -22.52 -1.40 -31.83
N GLY A 710 -22.96 -2.45 -32.51
CA GLY A 710 -23.31 -3.73 -31.91
C GLY A 710 -24.41 -3.60 -30.86
N ALA A 711 -24.27 -4.28 -29.73
CA ALA A 711 -25.21 -4.26 -28.63
C ALA A 711 -25.00 -3.05 -27.64
N ARG A 712 -24.10 -2.12 -27.95
CA ARG A 712 -23.81 -0.96 -27.08
C ARG A 712 -25.03 -0.07 -26.80
N PRO A 713 -25.96 0.17 -27.77
CA PRO A 713 -27.16 0.97 -27.53
C PRO A 713 -28.20 0.29 -26.62
N LEU A 714 -28.17 -1.04 -26.44
CA LEU A 714 -29.14 -1.79 -25.63
C LEU A 714 -29.31 -1.24 -24.23
N GLY A 715 -28.21 -0.87 -23.56
CA GLY A 715 -28.27 -0.29 -22.23
C GLY A 715 -29.08 1.01 -22.15
N ARG A 716 -28.95 1.86 -23.20
CA ARG A 716 -29.72 3.12 -23.34
C ARG A 716 -31.20 2.85 -23.60
N VAL A 717 -31.49 1.89 -24.48
CA VAL A 717 -32.88 1.49 -24.81
C VAL A 717 -33.57 0.94 -23.56
N ILE A 718 -32.92 0.08 -22.78
CA ILE A 718 -33.46 -0.42 -21.52
C ILE A 718 -33.65 0.71 -20.51
N GLN A 719 -32.71 1.67 -20.43
CA GLN A 719 -32.83 2.81 -19.56
C GLN A 719 -34.04 3.69 -19.93
N GLU A 720 -34.24 3.94 -21.20
CA GLU A 720 -35.31 4.83 -21.68
C GLU A 720 -36.69 4.19 -21.60
N TYR A 721 -36.81 2.92 -22.03
CA TYR A 721 -38.11 2.26 -22.19
C TYR A 721 -38.52 1.42 -20.99
N ILE A 722 -37.58 1.02 -20.11
CA ILE A 722 -37.89 0.21 -18.93
C ILE A 722 -37.57 0.99 -17.63
N LYS A 723 -36.30 1.44 -17.45
CA LYS A 723 -35.89 2.02 -16.17
C LYS A 723 -36.56 3.34 -15.84
N LYS A 724 -36.73 4.23 -16.83
CA LYS A 724 -37.40 5.54 -16.63
C LYS A 724 -38.85 5.38 -16.18
N PRO A 725 -39.71 4.62 -16.92
CA PRO A 725 -41.10 4.41 -16.47
C PRO A 725 -41.20 3.67 -15.13
N LEU A 726 -40.30 2.71 -14.88
CA LEU A 726 -40.26 2.00 -13.61
C LEU A 726 -39.90 2.89 -12.43
N ALA A 727 -39.02 3.88 -12.61
CA ALA A 727 -38.61 4.77 -11.55
C ALA A 727 -39.78 5.58 -10.97
N GLU A 728 -40.70 6.06 -11.81
CA GLU A 728 -41.89 6.78 -11.37
C GLU A 728 -42.85 5.86 -10.60
N GLU A 729 -43.06 4.63 -11.11
CA GLU A 729 -43.93 3.65 -10.45
C GLU A 729 -43.33 3.14 -9.12
N LEU A 730 -42.00 3.07 -9.00
CA LEU A 730 -41.29 2.67 -7.78
C LEU A 730 -41.30 3.77 -6.70
N LEU A 731 -41.29 5.04 -7.11
CA LEU A 731 -41.23 6.16 -6.18
C LEU A 731 -42.63 6.65 -5.76
N PHE A 732 -43.55 6.72 -6.71
CA PHE A 732 -44.83 7.38 -6.51
C PHE A 732 -46.04 6.54 -6.92
N GLY A 733 -45.80 5.39 -7.56
CA GLY A 733 -46.84 4.57 -8.16
C GLY A 733 -47.16 3.24 -7.43
N LYS A 734 -47.62 2.27 -8.17
CA LYS A 734 -48.14 0.99 -7.68
C LYS A 734 -47.06 0.04 -7.18
N LEU A 735 -45.76 0.30 -7.49
CA LEU A 735 -44.62 -0.52 -7.09
C LEU A 735 -43.94 -0.03 -5.80
N ALA A 736 -44.45 1.03 -5.18
CA ALA A 736 -43.86 1.56 -3.94
C ALA A 736 -43.82 0.51 -2.79
N LYS A 737 -44.72 -0.51 -2.83
CA LYS A 737 -44.79 -1.63 -1.88
C LYS A 737 -44.39 -2.97 -2.50
N GLY A 738 -43.80 -2.95 -3.71
CA GLY A 738 -43.47 -4.14 -4.51
C GLY A 738 -44.62 -4.56 -5.47
N GLY A 739 -44.31 -5.52 -6.35
CA GLY A 739 -45.28 -6.01 -7.35
C GLY A 739 -44.61 -6.71 -8.54
N VAL A 740 -45.39 -6.94 -9.60
CA VAL A 740 -44.97 -7.60 -10.83
C VAL A 740 -45.09 -6.63 -12.00
N VAL A 741 -44.06 -6.52 -12.82
CA VAL A 741 -44.03 -5.73 -14.02
C VAL A 741 -44.00 -6.64 -15.25
N LYS A 742 -45.08 -6.62 -16.04
CA LYS A 742 -45.14 -7.37 -17.31
C LYS A 742 -44.75 -6.46 -18.46
N VAL A 743 -43.65 -6.82 -19.14
CA VAL A 743 -43.12 -6.08 -20.30
C VAL A 743 -43.62 -6.78 -21.56
N GLY A 744 -44.48 -6.12 -22.30
CA GLY A 744 -45.08 -6.62 -23.53
C GLY A 744 -44.95 -5.63 -24.66
N VAL A 745 -45.56 -5.95 -25.82
CA VAL A 745 -45.66 -5.07 -27.01
C VAL A 745 -47.12 -4.89 -27.39
N LYS A 746 -47.59 -3.64 -27.46
CA LYS A 746 -48.90 -3.24 -27.95
C LYS A 746 -48.76 -2.21 -29.06
N LYS A 747 -49.44 -2.43 -30.17
CA LYS A 747 -49.43 -1.50 -31.35
C LYS A 747 -48.03 -1.15 -31.87
N GLY A 748 -47.05 -2.08 -31.71
CA GLY A 748 -45.67 -1.86 -32.17
C GLY A 748 -44.77 -1.10 -31.18
N GLU A 749 -45.28 -0.69 -30.03
CA GLU A 749 -44.51 -0.03 -28.95
C GLU A 749 -44.44 -0.90 -27.69
N LEU A 750 -43.41 -0.68 -26.89
CA LEU A 750 -43.23 -1.40 -25.61
C LEU A 750 -44.32 -0.95 -24.61
N ASP A 751 -45.03 -1.90 -24.05
CA ASP A 751 -46.10 -1.68 -23.03
C ASP A 751 -45.68 -2.30 -21.68
N LEU A 752 -45.69 -1.45 -20.65
CA LEU A 752 -45.36 -1.85 -19.28
C LEU A 752 -46.69 -1.95 -18.48
N THR A 753 -47.09 -3.16 -18.19
CA THR A 753 -48.28 -3.43 -17.31
C THR A 753 -47.79 -3.65 -15.89
N VAL A 754 -48.08 -2.70 -15.01
CA VAL A 754 -47.67 -2.73 -13.59
C VAL A 754 -48.82 -3.29 -12.71
N LEU A 755 -48.54 -4.36 -11.99
CA LEU A 755 -49.43 -5.02 -11.05
C LEU A 755 -48.88 -4.88 -9.63
N GLY A 756 -49.50 -4.08 -8.77
CA GLY A 756 -49.13 -3.99 -7.36
C GLY A 756 -49.42 -5.30 -6.61
N LEU A 757 -48.75 -5.50 -5.46
CA LEU A 757 -48.80 -6.73 -4.64
C LEU A 757 -50.21 -7.27 -4.36
N GLU A 758 -51.21 -6.41 -4.18
CA GLU A 758 -52.59 -6.82 -3.90
C GLU A 758 -53.25 -7.51 -5.10
N LYS A 759 -52.92 -7.10 -6.33
CA LYS A 759 -53.48 -7.73 -7.57
C LYS A 759 -52.67 -8.93 -8.03
N ALA A 760 -51.39 -9.01 -7.73
CA ALA A 760 -50.54 -10.14 -8.04
C ALA A 760 -50.93 -11.40 -7.26
N ARG A 761 -51.44 -11.26 -6.03
CA ARG A 761 -51.99 -12.36 -5.19
C ARG A 761 -53.29 -12.93 -5.74
N ILE A 762 -54.07 -12.16 -6.48
CA ILE A 762 -55.40 -12.59 -7.01
C ILE A 762 -55.23 -13.34 -8.35
N SER A 763 -54.16 -13.10 -9.10
CA SER A 763 -53.91 -13.76 -10.40
C SER A 763 -53.25 -15.14 -10.32
N GLY A 764 -53.01 -15.69 -9.13
CA GLY A 764 -52.54 -17.07 -8.95
C GLY A 764 -51.05 -17.32 -9.27
N ASP A 765 -50.31 -16.30 -9.64
CA ASP A 765 -48.86 -16.38 -9.90
C ASP A 765 -48.12 -16.38 -8.57
N LYS A 766 -47.80 -17.55 -8.02
CA LYS A 766 -46.90 -17.69 -6.87
C LYS A 766 -45.49 -17.25 -7.29
N PRO A 767 -44.82 -16.37 -6.51
CA PRO A 767 -43.40 -16.18 -6.71
C PRO A 767 -42.65 -17.50 -6.46
N PRO A 768 -41.67 -17.89 -7.28
CA PRO A 768 -40.89 -19.08 -7.01
C PRO A 768 -40.14 -18.91 -5.69
N LEU A 769 -40.49 -19.76 -4.71
CA LEU A 769 -39.69 -19.98 -3.51
C LEU A 769 -38.35 -20.58 -3.96
N LEU A 770 -37.28 -19.78 -3.93
CA LEU A 770 -35.91 -20.27 -3.97
C LEU A 770 -35.68 -21.07 -2.68
N THR A 771 -35.80 -22.39 -2.77
CA THR A 771 -35.26 -23.30 -1.77
C THR A 771 -33.74 -23.21 -1.82
N ALA A 772 -33.15 -22.78 -0.71
CA ALA A 772 -31.72 -22.91 -0.47
C ALA A 772 -31.37 -24.43 -0.44
N GLU A 773 -30.50 -24.86 -1.34
CA GLU A 773 -29.55 -25.95 -1.21
C GLU A 773 -28.16 -25.50 -1.56
#